data_d0e82facfb04b8fac41457d6df47f247
#
_entry.id   d0e82facfb04b8fac41457d6df47f247
#
_cell.length_a   1.000
_cell.length_b   1.000
_cell.length_c   1.000
_cell.angle_alpha   90.00
_cell.angle_beta   90.00
_cell.angle_gamma   90.00
#
_symmetry.space_group_name_H-M   'P 1'
#
loop_
_entity.id
_entity.type
_entity.pdbx_description
1 polymer ?
#
loop_
_entity_poly.entity_id
_entity_poly.type
_entity_poly.pdbx_seq_one_letter_code
_entity_poly.pdbx_strand_id
1 'polypeptide(L)'
;MKHTLPLITLILALSSFHLDAKPVKAKDIDRQFLAPEMQYRPYVRWWWNGDRVEPQEIIRELQVMQDAGIGGVEISPIEFPSGADTVGRKALDYLSPEWLECLQTAFDETKRLGMGCDLLIGSGWPFGAENLPEEDRASVIITVADSLTQKHIDISKYALIKAADPLTTVTNPRRTAEILKLMLVPQGIRGLDQAIDITDRLQGEILETDVPEGVWWLYSLIRFDSFASVINGAPGAAGSQIDYMNAGAIRRYLDNMAATIEAATGPLSGHLRAFFVDNMELEGCNWTADFAEEFQRRRGYDIMPWFPYIMFQMGRLGDVAKYKYGADRTPEFEEQVQRARYDFEITRMELNYERYTRTFLAWCKEKGVKARAQAYGRGFWPLDSSLGYDIPEGESWTTNWLKHRLGEEMGDEDYRRGRGYTMVNKYVSSAAHLAGKRTVSAEEMTNTYKVFNVPLEFIKVGSDMAAFSGITHSVWHGFNYSPLDAPFPGWVQYGTFHNERNTWWPFVKHLNDYRARLSAILRNTDMVTDIAILPANGDLWSELGAQNEPFPVKLNTPYTSLIWEAVHKNGGGADYVSEEVLRDMTVKDGRLCYGPKSYPVLFIVENKGMEEDVLDKIEAFLEGGGRVFCAGCYPHKSLGLKDFAARDEAVKVKVDALRASFPDRFILLPKAEKDAYLEWYADAQQRFSLPHAVGISKPDRFLLQNHYRADDGSHWFLFANASFSARQSTDLVFDSKICKGRKAWVYDPSAGKRYSLKMDGNRVHLDLGPSETVVISFSRLGGKAPEWKRLPSGTGEPLKGWTVELRNPQVDTLIRFSCDTLSDLKDTHPTFMGTATYRTTVALGEDPPAYINLGRVCDIAELRINGQDAGLRWWGDSTFETSGLLHPGDNEIEIHVTTMMGNYVRSLGKENNAARRFILRRDHPLVSAGLLGPVTLY
;
A
#
# COMPACT_ATOMS: atom_id res chain seq x y z
N MET A 1 -13.34 -7.47 -40.80
CA MET A 1 -12.31 -8.50 -41.09
C MET A 1 -11.55 -8.70 -39.77
N LYS A 2 -11.69 -9.87 -39.23
CA LYS A 2 -11.18 -10.28 -37.92
C LYS A 2 -9.63 -10.32 -37.94
N HIS A 3 -8.96 -9.44 -37.22
CA HIS A 3 -7.59 -9.61 -36.74
C HIS A 3 -7.50 -9.02 -35.36
N THR A 4 -8.12 -9.68 -34.40
CA THR A 4 -7.72 -9.64 -33.00
C THR A 4 -6.62 -10.68 -32.84
N LEU A 5 -5.36 -10.28 -32.75
CA LEU A 5 -4.29 -11.17 -32.26
C LEU A 5 -4.56 -11.40 -30.77
N PRO A 6 -4.58 -12.64 -30.30
CA PRO A 6 -4.80 -12.94 -28.89
C PRO A 6 -3.57 -12.54 -28.09
N LEU A 7 -3.74 -11.59 -27.18
CA LEU A 7 -2.70 -11.05 -26.30
C LEU A 7 -2.11 -12.08 -25.30
N ILE A 8 -2.65 -13.30 -25.19
CA ILE A 8 -2.41 -14.16 -24.03
C ILE A 8 -2.20 -15.65 -24.33
N THR A 9 -2.04 -16.07 -25.57
CA THR A 9 -1.71 -17.48 -25.84
C THR A 9 -0.33 -17.93 -25.31
N LEU A 10 0.44 -17.02 -24.69
CA LEU A 10 1.79 -17.31 -24.17
C LEU A 10 1.83 -17.51 -22.64
N ILE A 11 0.75 -17.21 -21.90
CA ILE A 11 0.71 -17.46 -20.43
C ILE A 11 0.53 -18.96 -20.13
N LEU A 12 -0.09 -19.72 -21.00
CA LEU A 12 -0.23 -21.18 -20.84
C LEU A 12 1.06 -21.98 -21.05
N ALA A 13 2.10 -21.39 -21.66
CA ALA A 13 3.41 -22.05 -21.80
C ALA A 13 4.35 -21.78 -20.59
N LEU A 14 3.98 -20.88 -19.67
CA LEU A 14 4.76 -20.59 -18.46
C LEU A 14 4.36 -21.42 -17.24
N SER A 15 3.35 -22.26 -17.36
CA SER A 15 2.84 -23.10 -16.25
C SER A 15 3.61 -24.41 -16.02
N SER A 16 4.72 -24.69 -16.70
CA SER A 16 5.39 -26.00 -16.63
C SER A 16 6.73 -26.04 -15.88
N PHE A 17 7.03 -25.08 -15.01
CA PHE A 17 8.11 -25.18 -14.02
C PHE A 17 7.62 -24.93 -12.60
N HIS A 18 6.57 -25.65 -12.17
CA HIS A 18 6.47 -26.03 -10.78
C HIS A 18 7.44 -27.21 -10.59
N LEU A 19 8.67 -26.94 -10.18
CA LEU A 19 9.41 -27.90 -9.38
C LEU A 19 8.44 -28.38 -8.29
N ASP A 20 8.25 -29.68 -8.15
CA ASP A 20 7.38 -30.35 -7.16
C ASP A 20 7.71 -29.86 -5.73
N ALA A 21 7.26 -28.64 -5.38
CA ALA A 21 7.29 -28.20 -4.01
C ALA A 21 6.38 -29.15 -3.22
N LYS A 22 6.92 -29.83 -2.24
CA LYS A 22 6.13 -30.76 -1.41
C LYS A 22 4.91 -30.01 -0.85
N PRO A 23 3.70 -30.61 -0.91
CA PRO A 23 2.49 -30.00 -0.38
C PRO A 23 2.68 -29.57 1.07
N VAL A 24 2.40 -28.31 1.37
CA VAL A 24 2.52 -27.75 2.72
C VAL A 24 1.40 -28.29 3.60
N LYS A 25 1.75 -28.83 4.74
CA LYS A 25 0.81 -29.42 5.71
C LYS A 25 0.69 -28.57 6.97
N ALA A 26 -0.42 -28.70 7.67
CA ALA A 26 -0.64 -27.99 8.95
C ALA A 26 0.52 -28.14 9.94
N LYS A 27 1.20 -29.30 9.99
CA LYS A 27 2.37 -29.51 10.85
C LYS A 27 3.58 -28.64 10.46
N ASP A 28 3.75 -28.35 9.18
CA ASP A 28 4.84 -27.53 8.67
C ASP A 28 4.57 -26.06 9.00
N ILE A 29 3.31 -25.64 8.85
CA ILE A 29 2.84 -24.30 9.26
C ILE A 29 2.99 -24.12 10.78
N ASP A 30 2.55 -25.11 11.57
CA ASP A 30 2.68 -25.09 13.05
C ASP A 30 4.15 -24.94 13.47
N ARG A 31 5.07 -25.68 12.86
CA ARG A 31 6.52 -25.57 13.12
C ARG A 31 7.03 -24.16 12.77
N GLN A 32 6.69 -23.65 11.60
CA GLN A 32 7.12 -22.33 11.15
C GLN A 32 6.49 -21.19 11.95
N PHE A 33 5.27 -21.37 12.45
CA PHE A 33 4.65 -20.42 13.37
C PHE A 33 5.40 -20.37 14.73
N LEU A 34 5.73 -21.50 15.30
CA LEU A 34 6.42 -21.55 16.59
C LEU A 34 7.86 -21.07 16.52
N ALA A 35 8.55 -21.31 15.41
CA ALA A 35 9.92 -20.89 15.15
C ALA A 35 10.10 -20.46 13.68
N PRO A 36 9.72 -19.22 13.33
CA PRO A 36 9.79 -18.74 11.95
C PRO A 36 11.22 -18.68 11.45
N GLU A 37 11.45 -19.28 10.29
CA GLU A 37 12.71 -19.14 9.56
C GLU A 37 12.91 -17.70 9.07
N MET A 38 14.16 -17.33 8.76
CA MET A 38 14.53 -15.98 8.32
C MET A 38 13.69 -15.49 7.14
N GLN A 39 13.35 -16.34 6.20
CA GLN A 39 12.55 -15.99 5.01
C GLN A 39 11.12 -15.48 5.32
N TYR A 40 10.56 -15.76 6.50
CA TYR A 40 9.24 -15.28 6.92
C TYR A 40 9.29 -13.97 7.69
N ARG A 41 10.48 -13.54 8.10
CA ARG A 41 10.68 -12.30 8.83
C ARG A 41 10.45 -11.09 7.93
N PRO A 42 9.97 -9.96 8.46
CA PRO A 42 9.81 -8.75 7.67
C PRO A 42 11.16 -8.25 7.15
N TYR A 43 11.12 -7.62 5.98
CA TYR A 43 12.25 -6.87 5.45
C TYR A 43 12.14 -5.41 5.86
N VAL A 44 13.19 -4.64 5.58
CA VAL A 44 13.19 -3.18 5.75
C VAL A 44 13.78 -2.52 4.52
N ARG A 45 13.16 -1.42 4.07
CA ARG A 45 13.77 -0.50 3.11
C ARG A 45 14.94 0.17 3.82
N TRP A 46 16.13 0.00 3.27
CA TRP A 46 17.36 0.51 3.82
C TRP A 46 17.93 1.61 2.94
N TRP A 47 17.64 2.85 3.32
CA TRP A 47 18.07 4.00 2.54
C TRP A 47 19.55 4.29 2.71
N TRP A 48 20.27 4.24 1.63
CA TRP A 48 21.65 4.71 1.52
C TRP A 48 21.63 6.22 1.26
N ASN A 49 21.55 7.01 2.32
CA ASN A 49 21.34 8.46 2.29
C ASN A 49 22.50 9.19 1.58
N GLY A 50 22.27 9.66 0.34
CA GLY A 50 23.25 10.35 -0.49
C GLY A 50 24.43 9.49 -0.89
N ASP A 51 24.30 8.16 -0.80
CA ASP A 51 25.38 7.18 -1.01
C ASP A 51 26.64 7.50 -0.18
N ARG A 52 26.44 8.05 1.05
CA ARG A 52 27.55 8.31 2.00
C ARG A 52 27.77 7.11 2.90
N VAL A 53 27.97 5.96 2.27
CA VAL A 53 28.09 4.66 2.93
C VAL A 53 29.54 4.20 3.04
N GLU A 54 29.82 3.40 4.07
CA GLU A 54 31.15 2.85 4.35
C GLU A 54 31.01 1.36 4.75
N PRO A 55 31.96 0.47 4.34
CA PRO A 55 31.84 -0.98 4.59
C PRO A 55 31.64 -1.35 6.06
N GLN A 56 32.36 -0.72 6.99
CA GLN A 56 32.29 -1.05 8.42
C GLN A 56 30.92 -0.71 9.01
N GLU A 57 30.32 0.40 8.60
CA GLU A 57 29.00 0.81 9.05
C GLU A 57 27.90 -0.06 8.44
N ILE A 58 28.06 -0.49 7.19
CA ILE A 58 27.18 -1.47 6.53
C ILE A 58 27.12 -2.77 7.34
N ILE A 59 28.28 -3.31 7.71
CA ILE A 59 28.37 -4.52 8.54
C ILE A 59 27.67 -4.32 9.89
N ARG A 60 27.92 -3.18 10.55
CA ARG A 60 27.32 -2.85 11.84
C ARG A 60 25.78 -2.75 11.77
N GLU A 61 25.24 -1.98 10.80
CA GLU A 61 23.80 -1.80 10.67
C GLU A 61 23.09 -3.10 10.30
N LEU A 62 23.67 -3.94 9.44
CA LEU A 62 23.09 -5.24 9.09
C LEU A 62 23.01 -6.16 10.32
N GLN A 63 24.02 -6.16 11.19
CA GLN A 63 23.98 -6.91 12.44
C GLN A 63 22.88 -6.38 13.38
N VAL A 64 22.77 -5.06 13.53
CA VAL A 64 21.72 -4.40 14.34
C VAL A 64 20.32 -4.76 13.83
N MET A 65 20.11 -4.79 12.52
CA MET A 65 18.85 -5.18 11.91
C MET A 65 18.53 -6.66 12.12
N GLN A 66 19.52 -7.54 11.97
CA GLN A 66 19.35 -8.98 12.17
C GLN A 66 19.01 -9.31 13.63
N ASP A 67 19.69 -8.67 14.61
CA ASP A 67 19.44 -8.84 16.06
C ASP A 67 18.01 -8.39 16.42
N ALA A 68 17.50 -7.38 15.74
CA ALA A 68 16.13 -6.90 15.85
C ALA A 68 15.08 -7.82 15.19
N GLY A 69 15.51 -8.92 14.56
CA GLY A 69 14.62 -9.88 13.94
C GLY A 69 14.15 -9.50 12.52
N ILE A 70 14.84 -8.60 11.85
CA ILE A 70 14.63 -8.28 10.43
C ILE A 70 15.25 -9.38 9.58
N GLY A 71 14.49 -9.88 8.59
CA GLY A 71 14.86 -11.02 7.75
C GLY A 71 15.59 -10.67 6.47
N GLY A 72 15.64 -9.41 6.11
CA GLY A 72 16.31 -8.94 4.91
C GLY A 72 16.21 -7.43 4.72
N VAL A 73 16.95 -6.95 3.73
CA VAL A 73 17.01 -5.53 3.39
C VAL A 73 16.65 -5.31 1.92
N GLU A 74 16.08 -4.15 1.65
CA GLU A 74 15.99 -3.56 0.33
C GLU A 74 16.98 -2.41 0.28
N ILE A 75 18.08 -2.57 -0.45
CA ILE A 75 19.08 -1.52 -0.63
C ILE A 75 18.48 -0.46 -1.54
N SER A 76 18.32 0.75 -1.01
CA SER A 76 17.66 1.88 -1.70
C SER A 76 18.56 3.12 -1.66
N PRO A 77 19.41 3.33 -2.69
CA PRO A 77 20.17 4.58 -2.84
C PRO A 77 19.21 5.76 -3.03
N ILE A 78 19.37 6.83 -2.23
CA ILE A 78 18.54 8.03 -2.35
C ILE A 78 19.34 9.30 -2.06
N GLU A 79 18.72 10.44 -2.36
CA GLU A 79 19.23 11.77 -2.03
C GLU A 79 19.56 11.92 -0.53
N PHE A 80 20.61 12.68 -0.23
CA PHE A 80 21.00 12.99 1.15
C PHE A 80 20.00 13.97 1.79
N PRO A 81 19.64 13.78 3.09
CA PRO A 81 18.75 14.67 3.79
C PRO A 81 19.27 16.12 3.80
N SER A 82 18.53 17.03 3.16
CA SER A 82 18.93 18.42 3.04
C SER A 82 19.28 19.05 4.39
N GLY A 83 20.49 19.62 4.50
CA GLY A 83 20.98 20.30 5.68
C GLY A 83 21.41 19.40 6.83
N ALA A 84 21.45 18.07 6.68
CA ALA A 84 22.04 17.18 7.66
C ALA A 84 23.58 17.31 7.64
N ASP A 85 24.22 17.12 8.83
CA ASP A 85 25.67 17.09 8.93
C ASP A 85 26.21 15.80 8.31
N THR A 86 27.10 15.93 7.33
CA THR A 86 27.71 14.78 6.63
C THR A 86 28.74 14.04 7.50
N VAL A 87 29.14 14.63 8.63
CA VAL A 87 30.23 14.15 9.50
C VAL A 87 31.49 13.73 8.74
N GLY A 88 31.76 14.49 7.66
CA GLY A 88 32.95 14.29 6.82
C GLY A 88 32.87 13.14 5.81
N ARG A 89 31.73 12.38 5.73
CA ARG A 89 31.59 11.30 4.76
C ARG A 89 31.39 11.84 3.35
N LYS A 90 32.17 11.29 2.42
CA LYS A 90 32.08 11.61 1.00
C LYS A 90 30.84 10.95 0.39
N ALA A 91 30.12 11.66 -0.48
CA ALA A 91 29.12 11.04 -1.34
C ALA A 91 29.84 10.19 -2.40
N LEU A 92 29.37 8.97 -2.62
CA LEU A 92 29.84 8.10 -3.68
C LEU A 92 28.89 8.29 -4.88
N ASP A 93 29.44 8.22 -6.09
CA ASP A 93 28.62 8.21 -7.28
C ASP A 93 28.03 6.79 -7.47
N TYR A 94 26.75 6.72 -7.80
CA TYR A 94 26.07 5.46 -8.08
C TYR A 94 26.82 4.64 -9.13
N LEU A 95 27.05 3.35 -8.84
CA LEU A 95 27.85 2.41 -9.63
C LEU A 95 29.35 2.74 -9.78
N SER A 96 29.89 3.69 -9.01
CA SER A 96 31.34 3.88 -8.93
C SER A 96 32.04 2.67 -8.28
N PRO A 97 33.35 2.50 -8.48
CA PRO A 97 34.11 1.39 -7.85
C PRO A 97 33.96 1.34 -6.33
N GLU A 98 33.97 2.49 -5.67
CA GLU A 98 33.82 2.61 -4.21
C GLU A 98 32.39 2.25 -3.78
N TRP A 99 31.37 2.65 -4.55
CA TRP A 99 29.99 2.27 -4.32
C TRP A 99 29.80 0.74 -4.48
N LEU A 100 30.40 0.14 -5.49
CA LEU A 100 30.37 -1.30 -5.76
C LEU A 100 31.08 -2.11 -4.67
N GLU A 101 32.13 -1.58 -4.05
CA GLU A 101 32.78 -2.19 -2.88
C GLU A 101 31.80 -2.23 -1.68
N CYS A 102 31.07 -1.14 -1.43
CA CYS A 102 30.03 -1.08 -0.42
C CYS A 102 28.89 -2.08 -0.71
N LEU A 103 28.47 -2.18 -1.98
CA LEU A 103 27.44 -3.14 -2.40
C LEU A 103 27.91 -4.59 -2.19
N GLN A 104 29.14 -4.92 -2.57
CA GLN A 104 29.74 -6.25 -2.33
C GLN A 104 29.77 -6.57 -0.83
N THR A 105 30.16 -5.60 -0.01
CA THR A 105 30.14 -5.76 1.47
C THR A 105 28.73 -6.08 1.98
N ALA A 106 27.71 -5.39 1.47
CA ALA A 106 26.33 -5.65 1.85
C ALA A 106 25.88 -7.06 1.41
N PHE A 107 26.26 -7.50 0.22
CA PHE A 107 25.96 -8.86 -0.28
C PHE A 107 26.63 -9.94 0.58
N ASP A 108 27.89 -9.79 0.89
CA ASP A 108 28.63 -10.76 1.70
C ASP A 108 28.08 -10.83 3.11
N GLU A 109 27.76 -9.68 3.71
CA GLU A 109 27.27 -9.63 5.08
C GLU A 109 25.82 -10.14 5.20
N THR A 110 24.93 -9.79 4.27
CA THR A 110 23.57 -10.37 4.25
C THR A 110 23.61 -11.88 4.11
N LYS A 111 24.50 -12.39 3.26
CA LYS A 111 24.70 -13.83 3.11
C LYS A 111 25.26 -14.47 4.40
N ARG A 112 26.23 -13.85 5.07
CA ARG A 112 26.79 -14.32 6.34
C ARG A 112 25.73 -14.41 7.42
N LEU A 113 24.83 -13.42 7.48
CA LEU A 113 23.74 -13.32 8.45
C LEU A 113 22.51 -14.17 8.09
N GLY A 114 22.49 -14.79 6.90
CA GLY A 114 21.34 -15.53 6.38
C GLY A 114 20.14 -14.65 6.05
N MET A 115 20.36 -13.35 5.87
CA MET A 115 19.35 -12.37 5.49
C MET A 115 19.12 -12.36 3.98
N GLY A 116 17.90 -12.01 3.55
CA GLY A 116 17.64 -11.76 2.14
C GLY A 116 18.10 -10.37 1.74
N CYS A 117 18.43 -10.20 0.46
CA CYS A 117 18.80 -8.92 -0.11
C CYS A 117 17.99 -8.66 -1.37
N ASP A 118 17.31 -7.51 -1.42
CA ASP A 118 16.70 -6.95 -2.62
C ASP A 118 17.44 -5.66 -2.99
N LEU A 119 17.44 -5.30 -4.26
CA LEU A 119 18.07 -4.09 -4.74
C LEU A 119 17.07 -3.27 -5.56
N LEU A 120 16.96 -1.99 -5.22
CA LEU A 120 16.21 -1.01 -6.02
C LEU A 120 16.88 -0.86 -7.39
N ILE A 121 16.08 -0.86 -8.45
CA ILE A 121 16.56 -0.51 -9.79
C ILE A 121 16.82 0.99 -9.83
N GLY A 122 18.09 1.36 -10.08
CA GLY A 122 18.51 2.75 -10.08
C GLY A 122 18.63 3.35 -8.67
N SER A 123 18.23 4.58 -8.55
CA SER A 123 18.23 5.34 -7.31
C SER A 123 17.03 6.28 -7.29
N GLY A 124 16.37 6.43 -6.15
CA GLY A 124 15.10 7.14 -6.09
C GLY A 124 14.01 6.49 -6.96
N TRP A 125 13.04 7.26 -7.40
CA TRP A 125 11.94 6.75 -8.24
C TRP A 125 11.28 7.84 -9.09
N PRO A 126 10.58 7.48 -10.21
CA PRO A 126 10.85 6.27 -10.99
C PRO A 126 12.30 6.28 -11.51
N PHE A 127 12.85 5.14 -11.85
CA PHE A 127 14.27 5.08 -12.20
C PHE A 127 14.64 5.80 -13.52
N GLY A 128 15.88 6.24 -13.59
CA GLY A 128 16.46 6.95 -14.71
C GLY A 128 17.96 7.12 -14.48
N ALA A 129 18.60 8.03 -15.23
CA ALA A 129 20.01 8.31 -15.05
C ALA A 129 20.39 9.72 -15.57
N GLU A 130 21.53 10.24 -15.11
CA GLU A 130 22.06 11.53 -15.56
C GLU A 130 22.46 11.53 -17.04
N ASN A 131 22.90 10.40 -17.56
CA ASN A 131 23.50 10.26 -18.89
C ASN A 131 22.64 9.38 -19.82
N LEU A 132 21.30 9.39 -19.67
CA LEU A 132 20.44 8.73 -20.65
C LEU A 132 20.56 9.41 -22.03
N PRO A 133 20.65 8.64 -23.15
CA PRO A 133 20.46 9.14 -24.49
C PRO A 133 19.10 9.87 -24.60
N GLU A 134 19.02 10.85 -25.54
CA GLU A 134 17.77 11.64 -25.66
C GLU A 134 16.56 10.76 -26.01
N GLU A 135 16.75 9.77 -26.88
CA GLU A 135 15.74 8.82 -27.31
C GLU A 135 15.26 7.85 -26.23
N ASP A 136 15.98 7.77 -25.10
CA ASP A 136 15.65 6.93 -23.95
C ASP A 136 14.91 7.68 -22.84
N ARG A 137 14.79 9.02 -22.96
CA ARG A 137 14.22 9.87 -21.92
C ARG A 137 12.70 9.96 -22.04
N ALA A 138 12.05 10.03 -20.88
CA ALA A 138 10.60 10.21 -20.82
C ALA A 138 10.16 11.55 -21.42
N SER A 139 9.05 11.52 -22.14
CA SER A 139 8.40 12.70 -22.72
C SER A 139 6.98 12.86 -22.18
N VAL A 140 6.55 14.12 -22.02
CA VAL A 140 5.20 14.45 -21.60
C VAL A 140 4.56 15.47 -22.55
N ILE A 141 3.26 15.30 -22.83
CA ILE A 141 2.44 16.30 -23.49
C ILE A 141 1.52 16.92 -22.44
N ILE A 142 1.49 18.23 -22.39
CA ILE A 142 0.68 19.05 -21.47
C ILE A 142 -0.18 20.02 -22.27
N THR A 143 -1.44 20.19 -21.87
CA THR A 143 -2.29 21.28 -22.36
C THR A 143 -2.39 22.35 -21.29
N VAL A 144 -2.11 23.60 -21.67
CA VAL A 144 -2.42 24.79 -20.87
C VAL A 144 -3.59 25.52 -21.50
N ALA A 145 -4.54 25.96 -20.70
CA ALA A 145 -5.74 26.67 -21.15
C ALA A 145 -5.88 28.00 -20.40
N ASP A 146 -5.79 29.10 -21.09
CA ASP A 146 -5.90 30.47 -20.57
C ASP A 146 -7.12 31.18 -21.13
N SER A 147 -7.95 31.78 -20.27
CA SER A 147 -9.11 32.55 -20.71
C SER A 147 -8.66 33.89 -21.32
N LEU A 148 -9.24 34.24 -22.46
CA LEU A 148 -8.92 35.46 -23.20
C LEU A 148 -9.96 36.54 -22.94
N THR A 149 -9.51 37.69 -22.48
CA THR A 149 -10.33 38.90 -22.29
C THR A 149 -10.01 39.99 -23.31
N GLN A 150 -8.97 39.81 -24.10
CA GLN A 150 -8.45 40.76 -25.05
C GLN A 150 -8.93 40.41 -26.45
N LYS A 151 -9.14 41.43 -27.31
CA LYS A 151 -9.48 41.21 -28.72
C LYS A 151 -8.26 40.91 -29.59
N HIS A 152 -7.08 41.12 -29.11
CA HIS A 152 -5.82 40.83 -29.77
C HIS A 152 -4.84 40.28 -28.73
N ILE A 153 -4.11 39.26 -29.09
CA ILE A 153 -3.07 38.64 -28.25
C ILE A 153 -1.71 38.79 -28.90
N ASP A 154 -0.72 39.12 -28.07
CA ASP A 154 0.70 39.18 -28.37
C ASP A 154 1.43 38.50 -27.21
N ILE A 155 1.82 37.25 -27.42
CA ILE A 155 2.36 36.39 -26.38
C ILE A 155 3.66 35.76 -26.84
N SER A 156 4.74 35.87 -26.04
CA SER A 156 6.00 35.21 -26.38
C SER A 156 5.93 33.69 -26.21
N LYS A 157 6.62 32.97 -27.08
CA LYS A 157 6.81 31.50 -26.99
C LYS A 157 7.31 31.09 -25.61
N TYR A 158 8.21 31.89 -25.03
CA TYR A 158 8.69 31.66 -23.67
C TYR A 158 7.54 31.71 -22.63
N ALA A 159 6.64 32.70 -22.74
CA ALA A 159 5.52 32.81 -21.80
C ALA A 159 4.56 31.63 -21.94
N LEU A 160 4.29 31.15 -23.16
CA LEU A 160 3.45 29.95 -23.40
C LEU A 160 4.06 28.72 -22.75
N ILE A 161 5.36 28.49 -22.92
CA ILE A 161 6.05 27.34 -22.32
C ILE A 161 6.11 27.48 -20.81
N LYS A 162 6.39 28.67 -20.28
CA LYS A 162 6.45 28.93 -18.85
C LYS A 162 5.10 28.74 -18.15
N ALA A 163 4.00 28.95 -18.84
CA ALA A 163 2.66 28.68 -18.28
C ALA A 163 2.46 27.21 -17.86
N ALA A 164 3.21 26.29 -18.45
CA ALA A 164 3.21 24.88 -18.06
C ALA A 164 4.09 24.56 -16.84
N ASP A 165 5.02 25.46 -16.44
CA ASP A 165 5.96 25.23 -15.33
C ASP A 165 5.31 25.01 -13.97
N PRO A 166 4.24 25.76 -13.58
CA PRO A 166 3.60 25.56 -12.28
C PRO A 166 2.92 24.23 -12.11
N LEU A 167 2.85 23.42 -13.16
CA LEU A 167 2.12 22.18 -13.23
C LEU A 167 2.94 20.99 -12.71
N THR A 168 4.24 21.20 -12.37
CA THR A 168 5.11 20.11 -11.92
C THR A 168 5.90 20.46 -10.67
N THR A 169 6.27 19.43 -9.91
CA THR A 169 7.09 19.58 -8.69
C THR A 169 8.56 19.32 -8.92
N VAL A 170 8.89 18.48 -9.90
CA VAL A 170 10.26 18.02 -10.14
C VAL A 170 10.59 18.24 -11.62
N THR A 171 11.10 19.42 -11.94
CA THR A 171 11.50 19.74 -13.30
C THR A 171 12.96 19.42 -13.52
N ASN A 172 13.27 18.79 -14.66
CA ASN A 172 14.63 18.57 -15.08
C ASN A 172 15.20 19.86 -15.73
N PRO A 173 16.36 20.37 -15.28
CA PRO A 173 16.97 21.56 -15.90
C PRO A 173 17.41 21.32 -17.37
N ARG A 174 17.53 20.08 -17.80
CA ARG A 174 17.89 19.71 -19.19
C ARG A 174 16.69 19.52 -20.10
N ARG A 175 15.47 19.82 -19.65
CA ARG A 175 14.26 19.65 -20.45
C ARG A 175 14.28 20.56 -21.67
N THR A 176 13.72 20.05 -22.76
CA THR A 176 13.40 20.83 -23.97
C THR A 176 11.88 20.93 -24.11
N ALA A 177 11.41 21.93 -24.83
CA ALA A 177 9.99 22.14 -25.02
C ALA A 177 9.70 22.44 -26.51
N GLU A 178 8.62 21.81 -27.00
CA GLU A 178 8.08 22.08 -28.35
C GLU A 178 6.59 22.39 -28.24
N ILE A 179 6.16 23.47 -28.86
CA ILE A 179 4.74 23.78 -28.99
C ILE A 179 4.20 22.97 -30.20
N LEU A 180 3.35 21.98 -29.90
CA LEU A 180 2.76 21.12 -30.91
C LEU A 180 1.54 21.77 -31.56
N LYS A 181 0.74 22.52 -30.78
CA LYS A 181 -0.48 23.12 -31.26
C LYS A 181 -0.90 24.32 -30.42
N LEU A 182 -1.42 25.35 -31.09
CA LEU A 182 -2.06 26.52 -30.47
C LEU A 182 -3.46 26.65 -31.05
N MET A 183 -4.45 26.82 -30.16
CA MET A 183 -5.85 26.86 -30.59
C MET A 183 -6.63 27.93 -29.84
N LEU A 184 -7.52 28.62 -30.58
CA LEU A 184 -8.60 29.37 -29.97
C LEU A 184 -9.81 28.47 -29.83
N VAL A 185 -10.28 28.28 -28.59
CA VAL A 185 -11.41 27.41 -28.25
C VAL A 185 -12.55 28.26 -27.69
N PRO A 186 -13.77 28.22 -28.33
CA PRO A 186 -14.87 29.02 -27.84
C PRO A 186 -15.46 28.45 -26.57
N GLN A 187 -15.97 29.32 -25.70
CA GLN A 187 -16.77 28.91 -24.55
C GLN A 187 -18.04 28.18 -25.01
N GLY A 188 -18.35 27.05 -24.41
CA GLY A 188 -19.50 26.22 -24.82
C GLY A 188 -19.29 25.43 -26.11
N ILE A 189 -18.05 25.01 -26.38
CA ILE A 189 -17.67 24.23 -27.57
C ILE A 189 -18.49 22.95 -27.72
N ARG A 190 -18.90 22.63 -28.98
CA ARG A 190 -19.75 21.49 -29.32
C ARG A 190 -19.06 20.39 -30.12
N GLY A 191 -17.88 20.67 -30.68
CA GLY A 191 -17.12 19.73 -31.53
C GLY A 191 -15.77 20.29 -31.95
N LEU A 192 -14.92 19.42 -32.46
CA LEU A 192 -13.55 19.78 -32.88
C LEU A 192 -13.49 20.87 -33.94
N ASP A 193 -14.51 20.94 -34.78
CA ASP A 193 -14.61 21.87 -35.92
C ASP A 193 -14.82 23.34 -35.52
N GLN A 194 -15.20 23.62 -34.28
CA GLN A 194 -15.44 24.97 -33.77
C GLN A 194 -14.15 25.65 -33.25
N ALA A 195 -13.12 24.87 -32.97
CA ALA A 195 -11.86 25.42 -32.56
C ALA A 195 -11.04 25.91 -33.77
N ILE A 196 -10.31 26.98 -33.57
CA ILE A 196 -9.46 27.60 -34.61
C ILE A 196 -8.02 27.24 -34.35
N ASP A 197 -7.37 26.52 -35.23
CA ASP A 197 -5.94 26.27 -35.18
C ASP A 197 -5.20 27.56 -35.58
N ILE A 198 -4.36 28.03 -34.69
CA ILE A 198 -3.56 29.24 -34.85
C ILE A 198 -2.05 28.96 -34.72
N THR A 199 -1.66 27.70 -34.86
CA THR A 199 -0.25 27.27 -34.68
C THR A 199 0.68 27.99 -35.66
N ASP A 200 0.24 28.22 -36.88
CA ASP A 200 0.95 28.97 -37.94
C ASP A 200 1.12 30.46 -37.64
N ARG A 201 0.37 30.99 -36.69
CA ARG A 201 0.48 32.39 -36.24
C ARG A 201 1.66 32.60 -35.28
N LEU A 202 2.24 31.55 -34.75
CA LEU A 202 3.50 31.64 -34.00
C LEU A 202 4.67 31.87 -34.98
N GLN A 203 5.04 33.11 -35.13
CA GLN A 203 6.16 33.50 -36.04
C GLN A 203 7.42 33.74 -35.20
N GLY A 204 8.40 32.86 -35.32
CA GLY A 204 9.61 32.91 -34.50
C GLY A 204 9.29 32.74 -33.00
N GLU A 205 9.44 33.81 -32.25
CA GLU A 205 9.27 33.77 -30.78
C GLU A 205 7.96 34.42 -30.29
N ILE A 206 7.08 34.87 -31.18
CA ILE A 206 5.87 35.62 -30.82
C ILE A 206 4.64 35.01 -31.49
N LEU A 207 3.60 34.77 -30.72
CA LEU A 207 2.25 34.48 -31.16
C LEU A 207 1.49 35.80 -31.24
N GLU A 208 1.10 36.21 -32.41
CA GLU A 208 0.28 37.42 -32.65
C GLU A 208 -0.97 37.04 -33.42
N THR A 209 -2.16 37.34 -32.91
CA THR A 209 -3.43 37.05 -33.57
C THR A 209 -4.58 37.82 -32.97
N ASP A 210 -5.61 38.09 -33.79
CA ASP A 210 -6.87 38.62 -33.34
C ASP A 210 -7.75 37.49 -32.76
N VAL A 211 -8.49 37.82 -31.70
CA VAL A 211 -9.44 36.92 -31.04
C VAL A 211 -10.85 37.25 -31.56
N PRO A 212 -11.64 36.30 -32.07
CA PRO A 212 -13.01 36.53 -32.52
C PRO A 212 -13.91 37.09 -31.42
N GLU A 213 -15.07 37.68 -31.81
CA GLU A 213 -16.04 38.14 -30.83
C GLU A 213 -16.58 36.96 -29.96
N GLY A 214 -16.76 37.21 -28.66
CA GLY A 214 -17.25 36.24 -27.72
C GLY A 214 -16.21 35.90 -26.63
N VAL A 215 -16.45 34.82 -25.91
CA VAL A 215 -15.57 34.33 -24.88
C VAL A 215 -14.72 33.17 -25.44
N TRP A 216 -13.44 33.38 -25.49
CA TRP A 216 -12.49 32.43 -26.05
C TRP A 216 -11.40 32.05 -25.05
N TRP A 217 -10.78 30.89 -25.28
CA TRP A 217 -9.67 30.36 -24.54
C TRP A 217 -8.50 30.10 -25.48
N LEU A 218 -7.28 30.37 -25.04
CA LEU A 218 -6.08 29.92 -25.72
C LEU A 218 -5.67 28.55 -25.13
N TYR A 219 -5.63 27.55 -26.00
CA TYR A 219 -5.08 26.24 -25.66
C TYR A 219 -3.70 26.11 -26.27
N SER A 220 -2.72 25.78 -25.42
CA SER A 220 -1.34 25.51 -25.81
C SER A 220 -1.01 24.06 -25.51
N LEU A 221 -0.84 23.25 -26.56
CA LEU A 221 -0.39 21.86 -26.46
C LEU A 221 1.13 21.83 -26.58
N ILE A 222 1.82 21.44 -25.52
CA ILE A 222 3.27 21.51 -25.40
C ILE A 222 3.80 20.14 -25.09
N ARG A 223 4.80 19.68 -25.89
CA ARG A 223 5.62 18.51 -25.57
C ARG A 223 6.88 18.93 -24.84
N PHE A 224 7.17 18.26 -23.76
CA PHE A 224 8.44 18.37 -23.06
C PHE A 224 9.18 17.04 -23.16
N ASP A 225 10.42 17.08 -23.60
CA ASP A 225 11.34 15.96 -23.51
C ASP A 225 12.24 16.15 -22.27
N SER A 226 12.52 15.08 -21.53
CA SER A 226 13.26 15.14 -20.27
C SER A 226 12.59 16.05 -19.22
N PHE A 227 11.27 16.02 -19.12
CA PHE A 227 10.49 16.93 -18.29
C PHE A 227 10.75 16.78 -16.79
N ALA A 228 10.71 15.55 -16.29
CA ALA A 228 10.94 15.24 -14.89
C ALA A 228 12.29 14.54 -14.67
N SER A 229 12.88 14.83 -13.53
CA SER A 229 14.01 14.07 -13.00
C SER A 229 13.51 12.94 -12.11
N VAL A 230 14.39 11.97 -11.86
CA VAL A 230 14.24 10.98 -10.80
C VAL A 230 13.97 11.70 -9.47
N ILE A 231 12.96 11.27 -8.74
CA ILE A 231 12.62 11.80 -7.41
C ILE A 231 13.62 11.24 -6.40
N ASN A 232 14.26 12.11 -5.62
CA ASN A 232 15.24 11.74 -4.59
C ASN A 232 16.40 10.87 -5.11
N GLY A 233 16.84 11.08 -6.34
CA GLY A 233 18.01 10.36 -6.88
C GLY A 233 19.31 10.67 -6.14
N ALA A 234 20.13 9.67 -5.90
CA ALA A 234 21.48 9.81 -5.36
C ALA A 234 22.45 10.36 -6.39
N PRO A 235 23.64 10.83 -6.00
CA PRO A 235 24.69 11.27 -6.94
C PRO A 235 25.00 10.20 -8.02
N GLY A 236 25.13 10.64 -9.28
CA GLY A 236 25.34 9.76 -10.43
C GLY A 236 24.07 9.12 -11.01
N ALA A 237 22.91 9.22 -10.32
CA ALA A 237 21.64 8.65 -10.78
C ALA A 237 20.46 9.64 -10.79
N ALA A 238 20.68 10.89 -10.44
CA ALA A 238 19.62 11.91 -10.28
C ALA A 238 19.21 12.60 -11.60
N GLY A 239 19.23 11.91 -12.73
CA GLY A 239 19.00 12.46 -14.06
C GLY A 239 17.56 12.34 -14.54
N SER A 240 17.40 12.29 -15.88
CA SER A 240 16.11 12.14 -16.53
C SER A 240 15.46 10.80 -16.21
N GLN A 241 14.14 10.79 -16.05
CA GLN A 241 13.36 9.55 -16.02
C GLN A 241 13.45 8.85 -17.40
N ILE A 242 13.45 7.52 -17.38
CA ILE A 242 13.46 6.71 -18.61
C ILE A 242 12.08 6.66 -19.26
N ASP A 243 12.03 6.48 -20.58
CA ASP A 243 10.77 6.23 -21.30
C ASP A 243 10.27 4.81 -21.05
N TYR A 244 9.27 4.67 -20.18
CA TYR A 244 8.64 3.40 -19.81
C TYR A 244 7.82 2.75 -20.95
N MET A 245 7.54 3.49 -22.01
CA MET A 245 6.89 2.94 -23.19
C MET A 245 7.89 2.63 -24.31
N ASN A 246 9.20 2.57 -24.00
CA ASN A 246 10.27 2.19 -24.92
C ASN A 246 11.03 0.95 -24.39
N ALA A 247 10.70 -0.24 -24.89
CA ALA A 247 11.32 -1.49 -24.50
C ALA A 247 12.85 -1.51 -24.71
N GLY A 248 13.34 -0.84 -25.75
CA GLY A 248 14.76 -0.73 -26.05
C GLY A 248 15.50 0.09 -24.98
N ALA A 249 14.92 1.21 -24.57
CA ALA A 249 15.46 2.05 -23.50
C ALA A 249 15.55 1.27 -22.17
N ILE A 250 14.46 0.62 -21.78
CA ILE A 250 14.41 -0.22 -20.57
C ILE A 250 15.52 -1.29 -20.63
N ARG A 251 15.61 -2.03 -21.73
CA ARG A 251 16.59 -3.10 -21.86
C ARG A 251 18.03 -2.58 -21.77
N ARG A 252 18.37 -1.50 -22.48
CA ARG A 252 19.72 -0.89 -22.42
C ARG A 252 20.09 -0.48 -21.00
N TYR A 253 19.17 0.17 -20.31
CA TYR A 253 19.40 0.61 -18.94
C TYR A 253 19.71 -0.56 -18.00
N LEU A 254 18.85 -1.58 -18.01
CA LEU A 254 18.97 -2.75 -17.15
C LEU A 254 20.23 -3.56 -17.46
N ASP A 255 20.57 -3.74 -18.74
CA ASP A 255 21.77 -4.48 -19.13
C ASP A 255 23.06 -3.75 -18.72
N ASN A 256 23.11 -2.42 -18.89
CA ASN A 256 24.27 -1.62 -18.49
C ASN A 256 24.46 -1.63 -16.97
N MET A 257 23.39 -1.48 -16.20
CA MET A 257 23.43 -1.56 -14.74
C MET A 257 23.92 -2.94 -14.28
N ALA A 258 23.30 -4.01 -14.79
CA ALA A 258 23.67 -5.35 -14.40
C ALA A 258 25.11 -5.71 -14.80
N ALA A 259 25.55 -5.35 -16.01
CA ALA A 259 26.92 -5.62 -16.45
C ALA A 259 27.96 -4.96 -15.54
N THR A 260 27.68 -3.72 -15.09
CA THR A 260 28.56 -2.98 -14.18
C THR A 260 28.63 -3.66 -12.81
N ILE A 261 27.49 -4.06 -12.25
CA ILE A 261 27.44 -4.73 -10.95
C ILE A 261 28.08 -6.12 -11.05
N GLU A 262 27.70 -6.93 -12.04
CA GLU A 262 28.22 -8.30 -12.21
C GLU A 262 29.72 -8.36 -12.46
N ALA A 263 30.30 -7.33 -13.09
CA ALA A 263 31.75 -7.23 -13.28
C ALA A 263 32.50 -7.07 -11.95
N ALA A 264 31.89 -6.45 -10.96
CA ALA A 264 32.49 -6.24 -9.63
C ALA A 264 32.12 -7.36 -8.64
N THR A 265 30.91 -7.87 -8.65
CA THR A 265 30.36 -8.73 -7.59
C THR A 265 30.11 -10.17 -8.04
N GLY A 266 30.22 -10.47 -9.33
CA GLY A 266 29.82 -11.74 -9.91
C GLY A 266 28.31 -11.81 -10.18
N PRO A 267 27.78 -13.01 -10.51
CA PRO A 267 26.38 -13.16 -10.95
C PRO A 267 25.37 -12.71 -9.89
N LEU A 268 24.43 -11.86 -10.27
CA LEU A 268 23.40 -11.27 -9.39
C LEU A 268 22.53 -12.31 -8.70
N SER A 269 22.25 -13.45 -9.36
CA SER A 269 21.49 -14.57 -8.77
C SER A 269 22.16 -15.21 -7.53
N GLY A 270 23.46 -14.96 -7.31
CA GLY A 270 24.19 -15.42 -6.12
C GLY A 270 24.01 -14.53 -4.89
N HIS A 271 23.46 -13.33 -5.07
CA HIS A 271 23.38 -12.27 -4.06
C HIS A 271 21.95 -11.78 -3.80
N LEU A 272 21.15 -11.60 -4.86
CA LEU A 272 19.83 -10.99 -4.79
C LEU A 272 18.69 -12.00 -4.76
N ARG A 273 17.72 -11.74 -3.88
CA ARG A 273 16.40 -12.37 -3.90
C ARG A 273 15.55 -11.78 -5.04
N ALA A 274 15.50 -10.44 -5.11
CA ALA A 274 14.71 -9.71 -6.08
C ALA A 274 15.34 -8.38 -6.47
N PHE A 275 15.05 -7.95 -7.70
CA PHE A 275 15.10 -6.55 -8.06
C PHE A 275 13.77 -5.90 -7.71
N PHE A 276 13.84 -4.70 -7.18
CA PHE A 276 12.69 -3.88 -6.82
C PHE A 276 12.56 -2.66 -7.72
N VAL A 277 11.34 -2.38 -8.15
CA VAL A 277 10.96 -1.12 -8.77
C VAL A 277 9.86 -0.47 -7.93
N ASP A 278 10.14 0.75 -7.49
CA ASP A 278 9.22 1.58 -6.73
C ASP A 278 8.03 2.05 -7.59
N ASN A 279 7.04 2.69 -6.98
CA ASN A 279 5.81 3.05 -7.66
C ASN A 279 6.03 3.95 -8.89
N MET A 280 5.05 3.90 -9.79
CA MET A 280 5.12 4.55 -11.10
C MET A 280 4.65 6.01 -11.02
N GLU A 281 5.34 6.85 -10.24
CA GLU A 281 5.07 8.29 -10.17
C GLU A 281 5.57 9.01 -11.42
N LEU A 282 5.01 8.64 -12.58
CA LEU A 282 5.45 9.04 -13.91
C LEU A 282 4.91 10.41 -14.33
N GLU A 283 5.26 11.47 -13.62
CA GLU A 283 4.82 12.83 -13.96
C GLU A 283 5.30 13.31 -15.34
N GLY A 284 6.40 12.78 -15.81
CA GLY A 284 7.03 13.15 -17.04
C GLY A 284 6.91 12.13 -18.17
N CYS A 285 5.94 11.20 -18.11
CA CYS A 285 5.83 10.10 -19.07
C CYS A 285 4.37 9.77 -19.43
N ASN A 286 3.84 10.50 -20.41
CA ASN A 286 2.55 10.16 -21.02
C ASN A 286 2.64 10.01 -22.55
N TRP A 287 3.86 10.10 -23.10
CA TRP A 287 4.12 10.07 -24.52
C TRP A 287 5.40 9.28 -24.82
N THR A 288 5.41 8.58 -25.95
CA THR A 288 6.59 7.97 -26.56
C THR A 288 6.59 8.25 -28.07
N ALA A 289 7.73 8.09 -28.74
CA ALA A 289 7.91 8.55 -30.11
C ALA A 289 6.89 7.99 -31.13
N ASP A 290 6.50 6.73 -30.98
CA ASP A 290 5.54 6.04 -31.88
C ASP A 290 4.12 5.96 -31.30
N PHE A 291 3.80 6.73 -30.26
CA PHE A 291 2.51 6.64 -29.56
C PHE A 291 1.32 6.87 -30.50
N ALA A 292 1.39 7.88 -31.36
CA ALA A 292 0.29 8.21 -32.28
C ALA A 292 0.02 7.08 -33.29
N GLU A 293 1.10 6.45 -33.79
CA GLU A 293 0.99 5.30 -34.72
C GLU A 293 0.39 4.08 -34.03
N GLU A 294 0.86 3.77 -32.83
CA GLU A 294 0.33 2.68 -32.00
C GLU A 294 -1.13 2.92 -31.62
N PHE A 295 -1.50 4.14 -31.27
CA PHE A 295 -2.88 4.51 -30.98
C PHE A 295 -3.77 4.32 -32.20
N GLN A 296 -3.37 4.89 -33.35
CA GLN A 296 -4.08 4.74 -34.62
C GLN A 296 -4.29 3.27 -34.99
N ARG A 297 -3.24 2.47 -34.83
CA ARG A 297 -3.27 1.03 -35.10
C ARG A 297 -4.27 0.28 -34.20
N ARG A 298 -4.32 0.65 -32.91
CA ARG A 298 -5.14 -0.02 -31.88
C ARG A 298 -6.58 0.48 -31.89
N ARG A 299 -6.79 1.80 -31.97
CA ARG A 299 -8.11 2.43 -31.81
C ARG A 299 -8.77 2.81 -33.14
N GLY A 300 -7.98 2.90 -34.24
CA GLY A 300 -8.49 3.09 -35.59
C GLY A 300 -8.90 4.52 -35.92
N TYR A 301 -8.40 5.51 -35.18
CA TYR A 301 -8.56 6.94 -35.46
C TYR A 301 -7.36 7.73 -34.93
N ASP A 302 -7.19 8.98 -35.42
CA ASP A 302 -6.11 9.88 -34.98
C ASP A 302 -6.46 10.54 -33.63
N ILE A 303 -5.59 10.37 -32.65
CA ILE A 303 -5.74 10.97 -31.33
C ILE A 303 -5.32 12.44 -31.23
N MET A 304 -4.47 12.92 -32.16
CA MET A 304 -3.87 14.25 -32.06
C MET A 304 -4.89 15.40 -31.98
N PRO A 305 -6.01 15.38 -32.70
CA PRO A 305 -7.06 16.40 -32.56
C PRO A 305 -7.72 16.45 -31.19
N TRP A 306 -7.67 15.36 -30.44
CA TRP A 306 -8.30 15.21 -29.14
C TRP A 306 -7.40 15.63 -27.97
N PHE A 307 -6.07 15.59 -28.14
CA PHE A 307 -5.12 15.91 -27.08
C PHE A 307 -5.39 17.23 -26.36
N PRO A 308 -5.72 18.35 -26.99
CA PRO A 308 -6.01 19.58 -26.27
C PRO A 308 -7.15 19.47 -25.26
N TYR A 309 -8.04 18.50 -25.43
CA TYR A 309 -9.23 18.33 -24.60
C TYR A 309 -9.12 17.19 -23.59
N ILE A 310 -8.33 16.18 -23.88
CA ILE A 310 -8.17 15.01 -22.99
C ILE A 310 -7.04 15.19 -21.97
N MET A 311 -6.05 16.02 -22.26
CA MET A 311 -4.99 16.33 -21.33
C MET A 311 -5.51 17.25 -20.23
N PHE A 312 -5.23 16.89 -19.01
CA PHE A 312 -5.49 17.74 -17.87
C PHE A 312 -4.29 18.62 -17.54
N GLN A 313 -4.55 19.72 -16.88
CA GLN A 313 -3.51 20.45 -16.20
C GLN A 313 -2.93 19.52 -15.09
N MET A 314 -1.68 19.12 -15.23
CA MET A 314 -1.02 18.31 -14.22
C MET A 314 -0.83 19.11 -12.94
N GLY A 315 -1.31 18.57 -11.82
CA GLY A 315 -1.08 19.12 -10.51
C GLY A 315 0.34 18.78 -10.00
N ARG A 316 0.66 19.28 -8.84
CA ARG A 316 1.86 18.84 -8.11
C ARG A 316 1.69 17.40 -7.66
N LEU A 317 2.81 16.73 -7.37
CA LEU A 317 2.80 15.39 -6.78
C LEU A 317 1.81 15.31 -5.61
N GLY A 318 0.83 14.40 -5.69
CA GLY A 318 -0.21 14.25 -4.69
C GLY A 318 -1.37 15.24 -4.76
N ASP A 319 -1.36 16.21 -5.69
CA ASP A 319 -2.49 17.08 -5.95
C ASP A 319 -3.42 16.45 -7.00
N VAL A 320 -4.73 16.53 -6.74
CA VAL A 320 -5.73 16.09 -7.72
C VAL A 320 -5.73 17.05 -8.90
N ALA A 321 -5.79 16.50 -10.12
CA ALA A 321 -5.92 17.29 -11.32
C ALA A 321 -7.12 18.24 -11.27
N LYS A 322 -6.93 19.43 -11.79
CA LYS A 322 -8.03 20.33 -12.13
C LYS A 322 -8.62 19.87 -13.46
N TYR A 323 -9.49 18.85 -13.44
CA TYR A 323 -10.11 18.31 -14.64
C TYR A 323 -11.24 19.18 -15.22
N LYS A 324 -11.60 20.28 -14.54
CA LYS A 324 -12.49 21.32 -15.05
C LYS A 324 -11.70 22.61 -15.25
N TYR A 325 -10.89 22.65 -16.27
CA TYR A 325 -10.21 23.86 -16.69
C TYR A 325 -10.39 24.06 -18.20
N GLY A 326 -10.28 25.30 -18.66
CA GLY A 326 -10.52 25.65 -20.03
C GLY A 326 -11.99 25.98 -20.33
N ALA A 327 -12.34 25.99 -21.60
CA ALA A 327 -13.69 26.28 -22.07
C ALA A 327 -14.70 25.24 -21.60
N ASP A 328 -15.89 25.68 -21.22
CA ASP A 328 -17.01 24.76 -21.02
C ASP A 328 -17.34 24.04 -22.33
N ARG A 329 -17.83 22.81 -22.22
CA ARG A 329 -18.18 21.94 -23.33
C ARG A 329 -19.67 21.58 -23.24
N THR A 330 -20.31 21.31 -24.38
CA THR A 330 -21.64 20.70 -24.32
C THR A 330 -21.54 19.27 -23.80
N PRO A 331 -22.62 18.73 -23.19
CA PRO A 331 -22.65 17.36 -22.70
C PRO A 331 -22.24 16.32 -23.75
N GLU A 332 -22.65 16.50 -24.97
CA GLU A 332 -22.37 15.60 -26.11
C GLU A 332 -20.88 15.63 -26.49
N PHE A 333 -20.26 16.81 -26.48
CA PHE A 333 -18.84 16.92 -26.77
C PHE A 333 -18.00 16.43 -25.61
N GLU A 334 -18.39 16.72 -24.37
CA GLU A 334 -17.72 16.19 -23.17
C GLU A 334 -17.74 14.65 -23.16
N GLU A 335 -18.86 14.01 -23.55
CA GLU A 335 -18.90 12.55 -23.66
C GLU A 335 -17.91 12.01 -24.70
N GLN A 336 -17.79 12.67 -25.86
CA GLN A 336 -16.79 12.26 -26.86
C GLN A 336 -15.35 12.44 -26.34
N VAL A 337 -15.06 13.53 -25.63
CA VAL A 337 -13.77 13.76 -24.97
C VAL A 337 -13.47 12.68 -23.91
N GLN A 338 -14.46 12.30 -23.11
CA GLN A 338 -14.32 11.23 -22.12
C GLN A 338 -13.99 9.89 -22.78
N ARG A 339 -14.63 9.57 -23.90
CA ARG A 339 -14.36 8.34 -24.66
C ARG A 339 -12.96 8.33 -25.29
N ALA A 340 -12.53 9.46 -25.87
CA ALA A 340 -11.19 9.63 -26.40
C ALA A 340 -10.13 9.50 -25.27
N ARG A 341 -10.43 10.02 -24.08
CA ARG A 341 -9.57 9.87 -22.89
C ARG A 341 -9.45 8.41 -22.45
N TYR A 342 -10.55 7.67 -22.42
CA TYR A 342 -10.51 6.22 -22.16
C TYR A 342 -9.59 5.51 -23.15
N ASP A 343 -9.76 5.76 -24.46
CA ASP A 343 -8.93 5.14 -25.51
C ASP A 343 -7.44 5.47 -25.35
N PHE A 344 -7.13 6.71 -24.93
CA PHE A 344 -5.76 7.13 -24.61
C PHE A 344 -5.20 6.36 -23.42
N GLU A 345 -5.93 6.27 -22.32
CA GLU A 345 -5.45 5.63 -21.09
C GLU A 345 -5.26 4.12 -21.28
N ILE A 346 -6.19 3.44 -21.93
CA ILE A 346 -6.03 1.99 -22.20
C ILE A 346 -4.86 1.72 -23.14
N THR A 347 -4.59 2.63 -24.11
CA THR A 347 -3.42 2.50 -24.98
C THR A 347 -2.12 2.63 -24.20
N ARG A 348 -2.03 3.59 -23.25
CA ARG A 348 -0.89 3.72 -22.36
C ARG A 348 -0.66 2.47 -21.52
N MET A 349 -1.73 1.90 -20.96
CA MET A 349 -1.68 0.67 -20.19
C MET A 349 -1.14 -0.51 -21.01
N GLU A 350 -1.64 -0.70 -22.21
CA GLU A 350 -1.18 -1.74 -23.11
C GLU A 350 0.32 -1.58 -23.44
N LEU A 351 0.74 -0.38 -23.81
CA LEU A 351 2.15 -0.10 -24.14
C LEU A 351 3.06 -0.27 -22.91
N ASN A 352 2.66 0.18 -21.75
CA ASN A 352 3.42 -0.03 -20.51
C ASN A 352 3.58 -1.52 -20.20
N TYR A 353 2.49 -2.27 -20.26
CA TYR A 353 2.55 -3.71 -20.02
C TYR A 353 3.45 -4.43 -21.04
N GLU A 354 3.28 -4.15 -22.34
CA GLU A 354 4.04 -4.79 -23.40
C GLU A 354 5.53 -4.42 -23.39
N ARG A 355 5.85 -3.14 -23.14
CA ARG A 355 7.19 -2.59 -23.35
C ARG A 355 8.01 -2.46 -22.08
N TYR A 356 7.36 -2.19 -20.95
CA TYR A 356 8.05 -2.14 -19.65
C TYR A 356 7.90 -3.47 -18.89
N THR A 357 6.67 -3.80 -18.48
CA THR A 357 6.45 -4.93 -17.58
C THR A 357 7.01 -6.22 -18.15
N ARG A 358 6.67 -6.58 -19.39
CA ARG A 358 7.18 -7.81 -20.02
C ARG A 358 8.69 -7.82 -20.20
N THR A 359 9.29 -6.67 -20.54
CA THR A 359 10.75 -6.54 -20.69
C THR A 359 11.44 -6.74 -19.35
N PHE A 360 10.96 -6.11 -18.30
CA PHE A 360 11.53 -6.24 -16.95
C PHE A 360 11.40 -7.68 -16.41
N LEU A 361 10.23 -8.29 -16.56
CA LEU A 361 10.00 -9.69 -16.13
C LEU A 361 10.91 -10.68 -16.87
N ALA A 362 11.04 -10.52 -18.19
CA ALA A 362 11.91 -11.36 -19.00
C ALA A 362 13.37 -11.21 -18.59
N TRP A 363 13.81 -9.97 -18.39
CA TRP A 363 15.17 -9.66 -17.97
C TRP A 363 15.51 -10.19 -16.58
N CYS A 364 14.62 -10.03 -15.59
CA CYS A 364 14.81 -10.62 -14.26
C CYS A 364 14.95 -12.15 -14.33
N LYS A 365 14.13 -12.79 -15.16
CA LYS A 365 14.20 -14.23 -15.40
C LYS A 365 15.55 -14.65 -16.03
N GLU A 366 16.05 -13.90 -17.00
CA GLU A 366 17.37 -14.12 -17.62
C GLU A 366 18.50 -14.00 -16.58
N LYS A 367 18.40 -13.04 -15.66
CA LYS A 367 19.35 -12.85 -14.57
C LYS A 367 19.21 -13.86 -13.42
N GLY A 368 18.14 -14.65 -13.41
CA GLY A 368 17.86 -15.59 -12.32
C GLY A 368 17.49 -14.94 -11.00
N VAL A 369 16.96 -13.71 -11.03
CA VAL A 369 16.54 -12.90 -9.90
C VAL A 369 15.04 -12.64 -10.01
N LYS A 370 14.30 -12.58 -8.89
CA LYS A 370 12.86 -12.33 -8.91
C LYS A 370 12.56 -10.89 -9.27
N ALA A 371 11.43 -10.69 -9.96
CA ALA A 371 10.87 -9.36 -10.21
C ALA A 371 9.91 -8.98 -9.09
N ARG A 372 10.17 -7.85 -8.42
CA ARG A 372 9.33 -7.23 -7.40
C ARG A 372 9.03 -5.78 -7.77
N ALA A 373 7.78 -5.35 -7.70
CA ALA A 373 7.44 -3.97 -8.01
C ALA A 373 6.14 -3.51 -7.36
N GLN A 374 6.08 -2.21 -7.07
CA GLN A 374 4.87 -1.44 -6.90
C GLN A 374 4.42 -0.96 -8.29
N ALA A 375 3.73 -1.83 -9.02
CA ALA A 375 3.44 -1.64 -10.44
C ALA A 375 2.21 -0.73 -10.68
N TYR A 376 2.00 0.28 -9.86
CA TYR A 376 0.91 1.25 -9.92
C TYR A 376 1.47 2.67 -9.76
N GLY A 377 0.61 3.63 -9.93
CA GLY A 377 0.94 5.05 -9.93
C GLY A 377 0.14 5.75 -11.01
N ARG A 378 0.59 6.87 -11.49
CA ARG A 378 -0.11 7.75 -12.42
C ARG A 378 -0.76 7.04 -13.62
N GLY A 379 -1.93 6.47 -13.38
CA GLY A 379 -2.77 5.85 -14.38
C GLY A 379 -2.68 4.35 -14.51
N PHE A 380 -1.77 3.74 -13.83
CA PHE A 380 -1.66 2.30 -13.86
C PHE A 380 -2.51 1.70 -12.76
N TRP A 381 -3.47 0.87 -13.14
CA TRP A 381 -4.35 0.22 -12.18
C TRP A 381 -3.61 -0.90 -11.45
N PRO A 382 -3.67 -0.96 -10.11
CA PRO A 382 -2.80 -1.86 -9.34
C PRO A 382 -2.97 -3.35 -9.68
N LEU A 383 -4.16 -3.78 -10.07
CA LEU A 383 -4.42 -5.19 -10.38
C LEU A 383 -3.71 -5.59 -11.68
N ASP A 384 -4.06 -4.94 -12.81
CA ASP A 384 -3.56 -5.33 -14.13
C ASP A 384 -2.05 -5.13 -14.24
N SER A 385 -1.56 -4.03 -13.68
CA SER A 385 -0.13 -3.73 -13.68
C SER A 385 0.69 -4.70 -12.81
N SER A 386 0.09 -5.33 -11.80
CA SER A 386 0.76 -6.27 -10.89
C SER A 386 0.77 -7.73 -11.41
N LEU A 387 0.01 -8.03 -12.47
CA LEU A 387 -0.02 -9.36 -13.04
C LEU A 387 1.34 -9.76 -13.64
N GLY A 388 1.82 -10.95 -13.28
CA GLY A 388 3.05 -11.53 -13.82
C GLY A 388 4.29 -11.34 -12.95
N TYR A 389 4.32 -10.42 -12.01
CA TYR A 389 5.44 -10.27 -11.08
C TYR A 389 5.60 -11.48 -10.16
N ASP A 390 6.85 -11.81 -9.79
CA ASP A 390 7.13 -12.88 -8.84
C ASP A 390 6.71 -12.49 -7.42
N ILE A 391 6.87 -11.21 -7.09
CA ILE A 391 6.51 -10.61 -5.82
C ILE A 391 5.79 -9.28 -6.13
N PRO A 392 4.47 -9.31 -6.41
CA PRO A 392 3.71 -8.06 -6.51
C PRO A 392 3.72 -7.35 -5.15
N GLU A 393 3.89 -6.03 -5.18
CA GLU A 393 3.98 -5.22 -3.98
C GLU A 393 2.94 -4.12 -3.92
N GLY A 394 2.33 -3.97 -2.75
CA GLY A 394 1.46 -2.86 -2.39
C GLY A 394 2.17 -1.84 -1.51
N GLU A 395 1.39 -0.93 -0.93
CA GLU A 395 1.88 0.14 -0.06
C GLU A 395 0.82 0.52 0.99
N SER A 396 1.24 1.05 2.13
CA SER A 396 0.30 1.61 3.10
C SER A 396 0.81 2.91 3.74
N TRP A 397 -0.01 3.95 3.66
CA TRP A 397 0.18 5.22 4.34
C TRP A 397 -0.67 5.29 5.62
N THR A 398 -0.71 4.21 6.37
CA THR A 398 -1.54 4.07 7.57
C THR A 398 -1.26 5.15 8.60
N THR A 399 -0.02 5.64 8.69
CA THR A 399 0.36 6.77 9.55
C THR A 399 -0.39 8.06 9.28
N ASN A 400 -1.01 8.23 8.12
CA ASN A 400 -1.81 9.41 7.80
C ASN A 400 -3.17 9.41 8.54
N TRP A 401 -3.67 8.26 8.98
CA TRP A 401 -4.92 8.17 9.75
C TRP A 401 -4.79 8.82 11.12
N LEU A 402 -3.61 8.73 11.71
CA LEU A 402 -3.32 9.25 13.04
C LEU A 402 -2.89 10.70 13.03
N LYS A 403 -3.29 11.45 12.08
CA LYS A 403 -2.80 12.81 11.88
C LYS A 403 -2.85 13.68 13.13
N HIS A 404 -3.78 13.41 14.03
CA HIS A 404 -4.07 14.28 15.16
C HIS A 404 -4.29 13.59 16.50
N ARG A 405 -4.25 12.24 16.58
CA ARG A 405 -4.81 11.50 17.71
C ARG A 405 -4.01 10.26 18.12
N LEU A 406 -2.71 10.41 18.31
CA LEU A 406 -1.91 9.33 18.92
C LEU A 406 -2.46 9.01 20.31
N GLY A 407 -2.83 7.74 20.52
CA GLY A 407 -3.43 7.27 21.77
C GLY A 407 -4.94 7.50 21.91
N GLU A 408 -5.62 8.00 20.88
CA GLU A 408 -7.08 8.10 20.83
C GLU A 408 -7.64 7.12 19.80
N GLU A 409 -8.94 6.87 19.87
CA GLU A 409 -9.67 6.02 18.94
C GLU A 409 -9.63 6.61 17.52
N MET A 410 -9.53 5.76 16.50
CA MET A 410 -9.66 6.18 15.12
C MET A 410 -11.06 6.73 14.85
N GLY A 411 -11.14 7.97 14.43
CA GLY A 411 -12.39 8.58 13.98
C GLY A 411 -12.81 8.07 12.61
N ASP A 412 -14.04 8.36 12.20
CA ASP A 412 -14.59 7.97 10.90
C ASP A 412 -13.78 8.52 9.72
N GLU A 413 -13.22 9.74 9.87
CA GLU A 413 -12.37 10.35 8.85
C GLU A 413 -11.04 9.61 8.69
N ASP A 414 -10.43 9.23 9.81
CA ASP A 414 -9.17 8.49 9.82
C ASP A 414 -9.37 7.10 9.19
N TYR A 415 -10.44 6.43 9.58
CA TYR A 415 -10.82 5.14 9.00
C TYR A 415 -11.04 5.21 7.49
N ARG A 416 -11.75 6.25 7.00
CA ARG A 416 -11.97 6.45 5.57
C ARG A 416 -10.69 6.68 4.79
N ARG A 417 -9.76 7.45 5.33
CA ARG A 417 -8.46 7.70 4.68
C ARG A 417 -7.62 6.44 4.59
N GLY A 418 -7.61 5.66 5.66
CA GLY A 418 -6.89 4.42 5.69
C GLY A 418 -7.41 3.34 4.75
N ARG A 419 -8.72 3.31 4.56
CA ARG A 419 -9.39 2.36 3.66
C ARG A 419 -8.83 2.38 2.24
N GLY A 420 -8.45 3.55 1.75
CA GLY A 420 -7.89 3.68 0.44
C GLY A 420 -6.61 2.86 0.23
N TYR A 421 -5.73 2.80 1.23
CA TYR A 421 -4.47 2.05 1.13
C TYR A 421 -4.68 0.55 1.28
N THR A 422 -5.60 0.12 2.14
CA THR A 422 -5.98 -1.30 2.23
C THR A 422 -6.54 -1.80 0.90
N MET A 423 -7.17 -0.93 0.13
CA MET A 423 -7.70 -1.25 -1.18
C MET A 423 -6.60 -1.42 -2.23
N VAL A 424 -5.58 -0.56 -2.29
CA VAL A 424 -4.41 -0.75 -3.18
C VAL A 424 -3.81 -2.13 -2.91
N ASN A 425 -3.56 -2.46 -1.64
CA ASN A 425 -3.05 -3.76 -1.23
C ASN A 425 -3.97 -4.91 -1.67
N LYS A 426 -5.29 -4.71 -1.61
CA LYS A 426 -6.25 -5.74 -2.04
C LYS A 426 -6.23 -5.97 -3.56
N TYR A 427 -6.04 -4.93 -4.36
CA TYR A 427 -5.85 -5.09 -5.82
C TYR A 427 -4.59 -5.89 -6.14
N VAL A 428 -3.47 -5.53 -5.51
CA VAL A 428 -2.19 -6.21 -5.68
C VAL A 428 -2.27 -7.68 -5.26
N SER A 429 -2.89 -7.96 -4.10
CA SER A 429 -3.08 -9.33 -3.63
C SER A 429 -4.03 -10.13 -4.53
N SER A 430 -5.05 -9.50 -5.10
CA SER A 430 -5.93 -10.16 -6.06
C SER A 430 -5.18 -10.58 -7.32
N ALA A 431 -4.30 -9.73 -7.85
CA ALA A 431 -3.42 -10.09 -8.97
C ALA A 431 -2.54 -11.31 -8.63
N ALA A 432 -1.97 -11.31 -7.42
CA ALA A 432 -1.17 -12.45 -6.94
C ALA A 432 -2.00 -13.75 -6.84
N HIS A 433 -3.21 -13.66 -6.29
CA HIS A 433 -4.11 -14.79 -6.16
C HIS A 433 -4.48 -15.37 -7.53
N LEU A 434 -4.82 -14.52 -8.50
CA LEU A 434 -5.10 -14.90 -9.88
C LEU A 434 -3.90 -15.60 -10.53
N ALA A 435 -2.70 -15.11 -10.27
CA ALA A 435 -1.45 -15.69 -10.77
C ALA A 435 -0.91 -16.89 -9.94
N GLY A 436 -1.60 -17.31 -8.86
CA GLY A 436 -1.17 -18.40 -7.98
C GLY A 436 0.08 -18.08 -7.15
N LYS A 437 0.35 -16.83 -6.86
CA LYS A 437 1.50 -16.38 -6.05
C LYS A 437 1.11 -16.29 -4.58
N ARG A 438 1.92 -16.88 -3.69
CA ARG A 438 1.72 -16.83 -2.24
C ARG A 438 2.56 -15.76 -1.54
N THR A 439 3.54 -15.17 -2.21
CA THR A 439 4.33 -14.06 -1.69
C THR A 439 3.83 -12.77 -2.30
N VAL A 440 3.22 -11.95 -1.47
CA VAL A 440 2.72 -10.60 -1.80
C VAL A 440 3.31 -9.68 -0.77
N SER A 441 4.15 -8.74 -1.18
CA SER A 441 4.75 -7.79 -0.26
C SER A 441 3.98 -6.46 -0.22
N ALA A 442 4.24 -5.70 0.81
CA ALA A 442 3.88 -4.29 0.85
C ALA A 442 4.98 -3.49 1.54
N GLU A 443 5.22 -2.30 1.03
CA GLU A 443 5.83 -1.24 1.78
C GLU A 443 4.86 -0.80 2.87
N GLU A 444 5.18 -1.14 4.10
CA GLU A 444 4.26 -0.90 5.21
C GLU A 444 4.66 0.31 6.04
N MET A 445 3.65 1.09 6.41
CA MET A 445 3.78 2.25 7.28
C MET A 445 4.61 3.38 6.65
N THR A 446 4.41 3.61 5.36
CA THR A 446 4.99 4.76 4.65
C THR A 446 4.70 6.05 5.41
N ASN A 447 5.75 6.82 5.69
CA ASN A 447 5.64 7.96 6.58
C ASN A 447 6.63 9.06 6.20
N THR A 448 6.11 10.26 6.02
CA THR A 448 6.90 11.47 5.76
C THR A 448 6.61 12.59 6.76
N TYR A 449 5.62 12.41 7.65
CA TYR A 449 5.12 13.46 8.53
C TYR A 449 5.34 13.20 10.03
N LYS A 450 5.15 11.97 10.49
CA LYS A 450 5.16 11.61 11.91
C LYS A 450 6.31 10.67 12.27
N VAL A 451 7.45 10.90 11.65
CA VAL A 451 8.62 10.03 11.68
C VAL A 451 8.97 9.52 13.09
N PHE A 452 8.86 10.37 14.11
CA PHE A 452 9.26 10.08 15.49
C PHE A 452 8.08 9.80 16.45
N ASN A 453 6.85 9.72 15.93
CA ASN A 453 5.63 9.59 16.72
C ASN A 453 4.75 8.42 16.29
N VAL A 454 5.35 7.29 15.94
CA VAL A 454 4.61 6.08 15.57
C VAL A 454 4.94 4.96 16.56
N PRO A 455 4.03 4.61 17.48
CA PRO A 455 4.25 3.53 18.45
C PRO A 455 4.16 2.15 17.80
N LEU A 456 4.78 1.13 18.42
CA LEU A 456 4.77 -0.25 17.92
C LEU A 456 3.36 -0.82 17.77
N GLU A 457 2.45 -0.52 18.68
CA GLU A 457 1.03 -0.92 18.60
C GLU A 457 0.39 -0.43 17.29
N PHE A 458 0.76 0.76 16.87
CA PHE A 458 0.23 1.35 15.67
C PHE A 458 0.77 0.70 14.41
N ILE A 459 2.08 0.41 14.40
CA ILE A 459 2.71 -0.36 13.32
C ILE A 459 2.05 -1.74 13.22
N LYS A 460 1.77 -2.40 14.37
CA LYS A 460 1.08 -3.68 14.41
C LYS A 460 -0.30 -3.62 13.75
N VAL A 461 -1.15 -2.67 14.15
CA VAL A 461 -2.51 -2.55 13.58
C VAL A 461 -2.46 -2.23 12.09
N GLY A 462 -1.55 -1.34 11.66
CA GLY A 462 -1.35 -1.05 10.24
C GLY A 462 -0.91 -2.27 9.44
N SER A 463 0.00 -3.07 10.01
CA SER A 463 0.46 -4.33 9.42
C SER A 463 -0.65 -5.40 9.39
N ASP A 464 -1.50 -5.45 10.41
CA ASP A 464 -2.68 -6.32 10.40
C ASP A 464 -3.62 -5.94 9.24
N MET A 465 -3.92 -4.67 9.07
CA MET A 465 -4.77 -4.20 7.97
C MET A 465 -4.17 -4.57 6.60
N ALA A 466 -2.85 -4.50 6.44
CA ALA A 466 -2.17 -4.97 5.25
C ALA A 466 -2.35 -6.51 5.08
N ALA A 467 -2.12 -7.29 6.15
CA ALA A 467 -2.31 -8.75 6.12
C ALA A 467 -3.75 -9.14 5.75
N PHE A 468 -4.75 -8.44 6.30
CA PHE A 468 -6.16 -8.67 5.96
C PHE A 468 -6.52 -8.22 4.54
N SER A 469 -5.73 -7.35 3.91
CA SER A 469 -5.82 -7.03 2.48
C SER A 469 -5.11 -8.06 1.58
N GLY A 470 -4.55 -9.14 2.15
CA GLY A 470 -3.87 -10.23 1.44
C GLY A 470 -2.36 -10.08 1.32
N ILE A 471 -1.76 -9.12 2.03
CA ILE A 471 -0.29 -8.98 2.09
C ILE A 471 0.29 -10.07 2.99
N THR A 472 1.24 -10.81 2.47
CA THR A 472 1.85 -11.96 3.17
C THR A 472 3.27 -11.69 3.65
N HIS A 473 3.89 -10.59 3.21
CA HIS A 473 5.27 -10.24 3.52
C HIS A 473 5.43 -8.73 3.67
N SER A 474 5.97 -8.27 4.79
CA SER A 474 6.14 -6.85 5.09
C SER A 474 7.54 -6.36 4.71
N VAL A 475 7.60 -5.16 4.15
CA VAL A 475 8.82 -4.37 3.99
C VAL A 475 8.61 -3.07 4.76
N TRP A 476 9.27 -2.91 5.90
CA TRP A 476 9.10 -1.71 6.71
C TRP A 476 9.65 -0.47 6.01
N HIS A 477 8.92 0.62 6.07
CA HIS A 477 9.34 1.93 5.59
C HIS A 477 9.79 2.79 6.79
N GLY A 478 11.09 2.98 7.17
CA GLY A 478 12.19 2.08 6.81
C GLY A 478 13.39 2.44 7.67
N PHE A 479 14.56 1.91 7.39
CA PHE A 479 15.82 2.16 8.11
C PHE A 479 16.67 3.16 7.31
N ASN A 480 17.02 4.29 7.94
CA ASN A 480 17.94 5.26 7.34
C ASN A 480 19.37 4.90 7.73
N TYR A 481 20.24 4.62 6.76
CA TYR A 481 21.67 4.51 7.01
C TYR A 481 22.16 5.79 7.70
N SER A 482 22.79 5.63 8.86
CA SER A 482 23.21 6.75 9.67
C SER A 482 24.39 6.35 10.59
N PRO A 483 25.61 6.83 10.34
CA PRO A 483 26.77 6.47 11.16
C PRO A 483 26.62 6.96 12.60
N LEU A 484 27.25 6.23 13.54
CA LEU A 484 27.08 6.46 14.97
C LEU A 484 27.48 7.87 15.43
N ASP A 485 28.45 8.51 14.76
CA ASP A 485 28.90 9.87 15.03
C ASP A 485 28.03 10.97 14.42
N ALA A 486 27.01 10.61 13.60
CA ALA A 486 26.03 11.57 13.13
C ALA A 486 25.22 12.15 14.31
N PRO A 487 25.03 13.49 14.37
CA PRO A 487 24.28 14.13 15.46
C PRO A 487 22.87 13.55 15.60
N PHE A 488 22.38 13.38 16.85
CA PHE A 488 21.04 12.89 17.13
C PHE A 488 19.95 13.72 16.41
N PRO A 489 18.93 13.09 15.78
CA PRO A 489 18.61 11.66 15.77
C PRO A 489 19.31 10.87 14.65
N GLY A 490 20.26 11.40 13.94
CA GLY A 490 20.95 10.81 12.80
C GLY A 490 20.49 11.35 11.46
N TRP A 491 20.88 10.70 10.37
CA TRP A 491 20.42 11.03 9.03
C TRP A 491 19.02 10.47 8.82
N VAL A 492 18.05 11.34 8.61
CA VAL A 492 16.65 10.94 8.46
C VAL A 492 16.05 11.60 7.23
N GLN A 493 15.78 10.82 6.19
CA GLN A 493 15.07 11.29 5.00
C GLN A 493 13.58 11.04 5.14
N TYR A 494 13.19 9.81 5.44
CA TYR A 494 11.81 9.35 5.56
C TYR A 494 11.65 8.27 6.62
N GLY A 495 10.44 7.76 6.74
CA GLY A 495 10.14 6.50 7.37
C GLY A 495 9.51 6.59 8.75
N THR A 496 9.11 5.45 9.24
CA THR A 496 8.61 5.24 10.59
C THR A 496 9.76 5.04 11.59
N PHE A 497 10.91 5.52 11.24
CA PHE A 497 12.16 5.54 11.96
C PHE A 497 12.52 4.19 12.63
N HIS A 498 12.56 3.14 11.83
CA HIS A 498 13.14 1.86 12.23
C HIS A 498 14.67 2.03 12.33
N ASN A 499 15.14 2.39 13.52
CA ASN A 499 16.53 2.70 13.77
C ASN A 499 16.84 2.47 15.26
N GLU A 500 18.07 2.03 15.60
CA GLU A 500 18.50 1.77 16.97
C GLU A 500 18.46 2.98 17.90
N ARG A 501 18.35 4.19 17.35
CA ARG A 501 18.20 5.42 18.13
C ARG A 501 16.76 5.71 18.54
N ASN A 502 15.78 4.93 18.02
CA ASN A 502 14.41 5.04 18.44
C ASN A 502 14.21 4.42 19.82
N THR A 503 13.46 5.09 20.68
CA THR A 503 13.22 4.64 22.07
C THR A 503 12.60 3.25 22.14
N TRP A 504 11.79 2.86 21.18
CA TRP A 504 11.15 1.53 21.13
C TRP A 504 12.01 0.44 20.44
N TRP A 505 13.18 0.76 19.93
CA TRP A 505 14.03 -0.22 19.22
C TRP A 505 14.33 -1.48 20.04
N PRO A 506 14.60 -1.41 21.36
CA PRO A 506 14.82 -2.62 22.18
C PRO A 506 13.65 -3.62 22.16
N PHE A 507 12.46 -3.14 21.79
CA PHE A 507 11.22 -3.94 21.77
C PHE A 507 10.77 -4.33 20.36
N VAL A 508 11.38 -3.81 19.29
CA VAL A 508 10.95 -4.02 17.90
C VAL A 508 10.95 -5.49 17.49
N LYS A 509 11.82 -6.29 18.11
CA LYS A 509 11.86 -7.73 17.85
C LYS A 509 10.53 -8.43 18.14
N HIS A 510 9.74 -7.96 19.11
CA HIS A 510 8.40 -8.49 19.38
C HIS A 510 7.46 -8.28 18.21
N LEU A 511 7.50 -7.11 17.58
CA LEU A 511 6.74 -6.81 16.37
C LEU A 511 7.23 -7.68 15.20
N ASN A 512 8.54 -7.79 15.00
CA ASN A 512 9.12 -8.56 13.91
C ASN A 512 8.84 -10.08 14.05
N ASP A 513 8.91 -10.62 15.27
CA ASP A 513 8.54 -12.00 15.56
C ASP A 513 7.03 -12.25 15.36
N TYR A 514 6.17 -11.31 15.78
CA TYR A 514 4.74 -11.32 15.53
C TYR A 514 4.44 -11.41 14.03
N ARG A 515 5.03 -10.52 13.24
CA ARG A 515 4.80 -10.47 11.79
C ARG A 515 5.37 -11.69 11.07
N ALA A 516 6.52 -12.20 11.50
CA ALA A 516 7.11 -13.43 10.97
C ALA A 516 6.18 -14.64 11.16
N ARG A 517 5.51 -14.75 12.31
CA ARG A 517 4.55 -15.82 12.60
C ARG A 517 3.31 -15.74 11.70
N LEU A 518 2.77 -14.55 11.49
CA LEU A 518 1.69 -14.35 10.51
C LEU A 518 2.15 -14.68 9.10
N SER A 519 3.31 -14.18 8.68
CA SER A 519 3.89 -14.47 7.36
C SER A 519 4.09 -15.98 7.14
N ALA A 520 4.50 -16.71 8.17
CA ALA A 520 4.65 -18.16 8.11
C ALA A 520 3.34 -18.89 7.81
N ILE A 521 2.21 -18.40 8.29
CA ILE A 521 0.88 -18.93 7.93
C ILE A 521 0.51 -18.50 6.52
N LEU A 522 0.54 -17.20 6.24
CA LEU A 522 0.01 -16.61 5.03
C LEU A 522 0.74 -17.06 3.76
N ARG A 523 2.07 -17.22 3.80
CA ARG A 523 2.88 -17.67 2.66
C ARG A 523 2.85 -19.17 2.43
N ASN A 524 2.24 -19.92 3.34
CA ASN A 524 2.08 -21.37 3.23
C ASN A 524 0.63 -21.80 3.01
N THR A 525 -0.27 -20.85 2.75
CA THR A 525 -1.69 -21.07 2.51
C THR A 525 -2.20 -20.20 1.37
N ASP A 526 -3.35 -20.58 0.80
CA ASP A 526 -4.04 -19.78 -0.21
C ASP A 526 -5.28 -19.14 0.39
N MET A 527 -5.46 -17.82 0.19
CA MET A 527 -6.68 -17.13 0.59
C MET A 527 -7.88 -17.72 -0.17
N VAL A 528 -8.93 -18.06 0.55
CA VAL A 528 -10.18 -18.57 -0.02
C VAL A 528 -11.06 -17.38 -0.41
N THR A 529 -11.33 -17.27 -1.70
CA THR A 529 -12.14 -16.19 -2.29
C THR A 529 -13.12 -16.81 -3.28
N ASP A 530 -14.41 -16.60 -3.03
CA ASP A 530 -15.51 -17.14 -3.84
C ASP A 530 -16.26 -16.04 -4.62
N ILE A 531 -15.88 -14.78 -4.45
CA ILE A 531 -16.54 -13.63 -5.07
C ILE A 531 -15.51 -12.86 -5.89
N ALA A 532 -15.83 -12.58 -7.15
CA ALA A 532 -15.11 -11.65 -7.98
C ALA A 532 -15.80 -10.26 -7.92
N ILE A 533 -15.02 -9.18 -7.89
CA ILE A 533 -15.52 -7.80 -7.90
C ILE A 533 -14.91 -7.07 -9.08
N LEU A 534 -15.75 -6.58 -10.00
CA LEU A 534 -15.36 -5.75 -11.13
C LEU A 534 -15.61 -4.27 -10.78
N PRO A 535 -14.59 -3.45 -10.57
CA PRO A 535 -14.72 -2.02 -10.37
C PRO A 535 -14.94 -1.27 -11.69
N ALA A 536 -15.45 -0.04 -11.62
CA ALA A 536 -15.72 0.82 -12.78
C ALA A 536 -14.45 1.53 -13.29
N ASN A 537 -13.39 0.77 -13.63
CA ASN A 537 -12.10 1.35 -14.04
C ASN A 537 -12.21 2.14 -15.35
N GLY A 538 -12.93 1.60 -16.33
CA GLY A 538 -13.14 2.26 -17.62
C GLY A 538 -13.87 3.60 -17.49
N ASP A 539 -14.91 3.66 -16.67
CA ASP A 539 -15.61 4.90 -16.38
C ASP A 539 -14.71 5.93 -15.67
N LEU A 540 -13.88 5.48 -14.72
CA LEU A 540 -12.93 6.36 -14.02
C LEU A 540 -11.87 6.94 -14.98
N TRP A 541 -11.33 6.14 -15.88
CA TRP A 541 -10.39 6.62 -16.89
C TRP A 541 -11.05 7.59 -17.87
N SER A 542 -12.30 7.34 -18.24
CA SER A 542 -13.06 8.24 -19.09
C SER A 542 -13.29 9.62 -18.44
N GLU A 543 -13.70 9.63 -17.17
CA GLU A 543 -14.08 10.85 -16.46
C GLU A 543 -12.85 11.63 -15.95
N LEU A 544 -11.91 10.97 -15.35
CA LEU A 544 -10.83 11.61 -14.59
C LEU A 544 -9.48 11.51 -15.28
N GLY A 545 -9.27 10.52 -16.16
CA GLY A 545 -7.94 10.14 -16.63
C GLY A 545 -7.06 9.69 -15.47
N ALA A 546 -5.90 9.18 -15.80
CA ALA A 546 -5.04 8.55 -14.82
C ALA A 546 -3.79 9.37 -14.49
N GLN A 547 -3.61 10.51 -15.14
CA GLN A 547 -2.34 11.22 -15.19
C GLN A 547 -1.95 11.95 -13.90
N ASN A 548 -2.89 12.14 -12.99
CA ASN A 548 -2.78 13.16 -11.95
C ASN A 548 -2.81 12.66 -10.53
N GLU A 549 -3.07 11.35 -10.36
CA GLU A 549 -3.11 10.75 -9.03
C GLU A 549 -2.16 9.57 -8.99
N PRO A 550 -1.09 9.61 -8.21
CA PRO A 550 -0.16 8.48 -8.08
C PRO A 550 -0.86 7.25 -7.51
N PHE A 551 -1.92 7.46 -6.71
CA PHE A 551 -2.66 6.39 -6.08
C PHE A 551 -4.13 6.40 -6.52
N PRO A 552 -4.67 5.30 -7.06
CA PRO A 552 -6.07 5.21 -7.45
C PRO A 552 -7.07 5.41 -6.30
N VAL A 553 -6.56 5.47 -5.08
CA VAL A 553 -7.29 5.70 -3.84
C VAL A 553 -8.15 6.97 -3.83
N LYS A 554 -7.63 8.07 -4.37
CA LYS A 554 -8.36 9.33 -4.40
C LYS A 554 -9.36 9.40 -5.55
N LEU A 555 -9.12 8.63 -6.59
CA LEU A 555 -10.01 8.48 -7.75
C LEU A 555 -11.07 7.43 -7.50
N ASN A 556 -10.90 6.62 -6.45
CA ASN A 556 -11.78 5.51 -6.20
C ASN A 556 -13.16 5.97 -5.77
N THR A 557 -14.16 5.43 -6.44
CA THR A 557 -15.50 5.49 -5.92
C THR A 557 -15.55 4.75 -4.57
N PRO A 558 -16.10 5.34 -3.51
CA PRO A 558 -16.19 4.70 -2.18
C PRO A 558 -16.79 3.29 -2.20
N TYR A 559 -17.57 2.99 -3.22
CA TYR A 559 -18.31 1.75 -3.38
C TYR A 559 -17.45 0.52 -3.59
N THR A 560 -16.39 0.62 -4.35
CA THR A 560 -15.57 -0.54 -4.68
C THR A 560 -14.91 -1.10 -3.43
N SER A 561 -14.37 -0.24 -2.58
CA SER A 561 -13.80 -0.66 -1.30
C SER A 561 -14.86 -1.14 -0.32
N LEU A 562 -16.03 -0.50 -0.28
CA LEU A 562 -17.11 -0.88 0.64
C LEU A 562 -17.61 -2.30 0.38
N ILE A 563 -17.75 -2.71 -0.88
CA ILE A 563 -18.22 -4.07 -1.21
C ILE A 563 -17.23 -5.12 -0.76
N TRP A 564 -15.95 -4.95 -1.04
CA TRP A 564 -14.92 -5.87 -0.55
C TRP A 564 -14.91 -5.94 0.98
N GLU A 565 -14.95 -4.79 1.66
CA GLU A 565 -15.00 -4.76 3.12
C GLU A 565 -16.25 -5.43 3.67
N ALA A 566 -17.42 -5.20 3.06
CA ALA A 566 -18.67 -5.82 3.46
C ALA A 566 -18.60 -7.35 3.33
N VAL A 567 -18.04 -7.87 2.23
CA VAL A 567 -17.87 -9.31 2.01
C VAL A 567 -17.03 -9.92 3.12
N HIS A 568 -15.82 -9.39 3.34
CA HIS A 568 -14.91 -10.03 4.28
C HIS A 568 -15.31 -9.84 5.75
N LYS A 569 -15.92 -8.73 6.11
CA LYS A 569 -16.43 -8.50 7.48
C LYS A 569 -17.70 -9.30 7.81
N ASN A 570 -18.37 -9.83 6.80
CA ASN A 570 -19.48 -10.78 6.92
C ASN A 570 -19.04 -12.24 6.69
N GLY A 571 -17.76 -12.56 6.78
CA GLY A 571 -17.23 -13.92 6.79
C GLY A 571 -16.98 -14.55 5.42
N GLY A 572 -17.11 -13.78 4.33
CA GLY A 572 -16.80 -14.18 2.97
C GLY A 572 -15.38 -13.84 2.57
N GLY A 573 -15.04 -14.11 1.31
CA GLY A 573 -13.78 -13.72 0.69
C GLY A 573 -13.98 -13.30 -0.77
N ALA A 574 -13.31 -12.24 -1.19
CA ALA A 574 -13.41 -11.72 -2.55
C ALA A 574 -12.06 -11.33 -3.12
N ASP A 575 -11.94 -11.35 -4.45
CA ASP A 575 -10.85 -10.77 -5.21
C ASP A 575 -11.40 -9.75 -6.21
N TYR A 576 -10.61 -8.72 -6.48
CA TYR A 576 -10.87 -7.84 -7.61
C TYR A 576 -10.49 -8.54 -8.91
N VAL A 577 -11.22 -8.19 -9.97
CA VAL A 577 -10.94 -8.56 -11.36
C VAL A 577 -11.06 -7.32 -12.24
N SER A 578 -10.44 -7.34 -13.41
CA SER A 578 -10.60 -6.31 -14.45
C SER A 578 -11.37 -6.87 -15.63
N GLU A 579 -11.73 -6.01 -16.58
CA GLU A 579 -12.32 -6.45 -17.85
C GLU A 579 -11.34 -7.34 -18.62
N GLU A 580 -10.02 -7.02 -18.61
CA GLU A 580 -8.99 -7.83 -19.26
C GLU A 580 -8.92 -9.24 -18.66
N VAL A 581 -8.93 -9.31 -17.33
CA VAL A 581 -8.95 -10.59 -16.61
C VAL A 581 -10.24 -11.38 -16.95
N LEU A 582 -11.39 -10.70 -17.02
CA LEU A 582 -12.65 -11.36 -17.39
C LEU A 582 -12.63 -11.92 -18.81
N ARG A 583 -12.04 -11.20 -19.78
CA ARG A 583 -11.87 -11.71 -21.16
C ARG A 583 -11.11 -13.04 -21.19
N ASP A 584 -10.10 -13.15 -20.37
CA ASP A 584 -9.22 -14.33 -20.31
C ASP A 584 -9.77 -15.45 -19.44
N MET A 585 -10.72 -15.19 -18.56
CA MET A 585 -11.36 -16.22 -17.75
C MET A 585 -12.04 -17.28 -18.59
N THR A 586 -11.97 -18.53 -18.17
CA THR A 586 -12.78 -19.61 -18.70
C THR A 586 -14.02 -19.80 -17.83
N VAL A 587 -15.15 -20.13 -18.46
CA VAL A 587 -16.38 -20.49 -17.74
C VAL A 587 -16.45 -22.02 -17.65
N LYS A 588 -16.51 -22.52 -16.41
CA LYS A 588 -16.64 -23.97 -16.17
C LYS A 588 -17.55 -24.21 -14.96
N ASP A 589 -18.55 -25.07 -15.14
CA ASP A 589 -19.50 -25.47 -14.09
C ASP A 589 -20.11 -24.28 -13.33
N GLY A 590 -20.53 -23.23 -14.05
CA GLY A 590 -21.10 -22.00 -13.48
C GLY A 590 -20.10 -21.16 -12.67
N ARG A 591 -18.82 -21.25 -13.01
CA ARG A 591 -17.77 -20.49 -12.34
C ARG A 591 -16.86 -19.81 -13.34
N LEU A 592 -16.42 -18.60 -13.00
CA LEU A 592 -15.35 -17.86 -13.70
C LEU A 592 -14.01 -18.36 -13.17
N CYS A 593 -13.18 -18.93 -14.03
CA CYS A 593 -11.91 -19.56 -13.67
C CYS A 593 -10.72 -18.81 -14.28
N TYR A 594 -9.72 -18.48 -13.45
CA TYR A 594 -8.44 -17.89 -13.86
C TYR A 594 -7.32 -18.45 -12.99
N GLY A 595 -6.30 -19.05 -13.60
CA GLY A 595 -5.24 -19.71 -12.84
C GLY A 595 -5.81 -20.68 -11.80
N PRO A 596 -5.43 -20.59 -10.51
CA PRO A 596 -5.97 -21.45 -9.46
C PRO A 596 -7.33 -20.95 -8.89
N LYS A 597 -7.82 -19.81 -9.32
CA LYS A 597 -9.03 -19.18 -8.80
C LYS A 597 -10.29 -19.55 -9.58
N SER A 598 -11.42 -19.53 -8.87
CA SER A 598 -12.69 -19.95 -9.42
C SER A 598 -13.85 -19.32 -8.63
N TYR A 599 -14.65 -18.49 -9.30
CA TYR A 599 -15.66 -17.64 -8.66
C TYR A 599 -17.08 -17.99 -9.17
N PRO A 600 -18.03 -18.39 -8.28
CA PRO A 600 -19.42 -18.61 -8.62
C PRO A 600 -20.24 -17.31 -8.64
N VAL A 601 -19.67 -16.20 -8.17
CA VAL A 601 -20.36 -14.91 -8.02
C VAL A 601 -19.47 -13.80 -8.57
N LEU A 602 -20.07 -12.89 -9.35
CA LEU A 602 -19.46 -11.66 -9.83
C LEU A 602 -20.29 -10.45 -9.35
N PHE A 603 -19.64 -9.50 -8.71
CA PHE A 603 -20.17 -8.17 -8.47
C PHE A 603 -19.63 -7.19 -9.52
N ILE A 604 -20.52 -6.44 -10.15
CA ILE A 604 -20.23 -5.32 -11.06
C ILE A 604 -20.61 -4.05 -10.31
N VAL A 605 -19.65 -3.15 -10.08
CA VAL A 605 -19.82 -2.03 -9.14
C VAL A 605 -19.85 -0.71 -9.87
N GLU A 606 -21.06 -0.17 -10.06
CA GLU A 606 -21.31 1.15 -10.70
C GLU A 606 -20.71 1.30 -12.12
N ASN A 607 -20.48 0.22 -12.84
CA ASN A 607 -20.02 0.26 -14.22
C ASN A 607 -21.15 0.74 -15.13
N LYS A 608 -21.05 1.97 -15.63
CA LYS A 608 -21.93 2.54 -16.66
C LYS A 608 -21.53 2.04 -18.05
N GLY A 609 -20.22 1.99 -18.28
CA GLY A 609 -19.58 1.53 -19.50
C GLY A 609 -19.08 0.10 -19.42
N MET A 610 -19.27 -0.67 -20.49
CA MET A 610 -18.73 -2.02 -20.64
C MET A 610 -18.65 -2.39 -22.12
N GLU A 611 -17.62 -3.16 -22.48
CA GLU A 611 -17.46 -3.63 -23.84
C GLU A 611 -18.31 -4.88 -24.12
N GLU A 612 -18.74 -5.06 -25.38
CA GLU A 612 -19.65 -6.14 -25.78
C GLU A 612 -19.03 -7.53 -25.53
N ASP A 613 -17.72 -7.70 -25.74
CA ASP A 613 -17.01 -8.96 -25.54
C ASP A 613 -16.93 -9.36 -24.05
N VAL A 614 -16.91 -8.39 -23.13
CA VAL A 614 -17.04 -8.66 -21.69
C VAL A 614 -18.46 -9.10 -21.35
N LEU A 615 -19.47 -8.50 -21.98
CA LEU A 615 -20.87 -8.93 -21.83
C LEU A 615 -21.10 -10.35 -22.39
N ASP A 616 -20.39 -10.74 -23.47
CA ASP A 616 -20.43 -12.12 -23.99
C ASP A 616 -19.89 -13.12 -22.96
N LYS A 617 -18.82 -12.74 -22.26
CA LYS A 617 -18.28 -13.55 -21.16
C LYS A 617 -19.25 -13.68 -20.00
N ILE A 618 -19.93 -12.57 -19.64
CA ILE A 618 -20.96 -12.54 -18.60
C ILE A 618 -22.17 -13.42 -19.00
N GLU A 619 -22.61 -13.38 -20.27
CA GLU A 619 -23.67 -14.26 -20.77
C GLU A 619 -23.30 -15.74 -20.59
N ALA A 620 -22.12 -16.14 -21.09
CA ALA A 620 -21.66 -17.52 -20.94
C ALA A 620 -21.59 -17.97 -19.47
N PHE A 621 -21.19 -17.04 -18.56
CA PHE A 621 -21.18 -17.30 -17.14
C PHE A 621 -22.58 -17.51 -16.55
N LEU A 622 -23.54 -16.70 -16.94
CA LEU A 622 -24.95 -16.82 -16.53
C LEU A 622 -25.58 -18.11 -17.09
N GLU A 623 -25.32 -18.44 -18.36
CA GLU A 623 -25.75 -19.71 -18.97
C GLU A 623 -25.21 -20.92 -18.21
N GLY A 624 -23.94 -20.86 -17.80
CA GLY A 624 -23.31 -21.91 -17.00
C GLY A 624 -23.86 -22.04 -15.57
N GLY A 625 -24.71 -21.14 -15.10
CA GLY A 625 -25.32 -21.15 -13.77
C GLY A 625 -24.66 -20.17 -12.76
N GLY A 626 -23.73 -19.36 -13.21
CA GLY A 626 -23.11 -18.30 -12.42
C GLY A 626 -24.12 -17.18 -12.08
N ARG A 627 -23.77 -16.34 -11.10
CA ARG A 627 -24.62 -15.23 -10.62
C ARG A 627 -23.85 -13.91 -10.69
N VAL A 628 -24.54 -12.89 -11.23
CA VAL A 628 -23.99 -11.53 -11.37
C VAL A 628 -24.86 -10.56 -10.60
N PHE A 629 -24.22 -9.72 -9.78
CA PHE A 629 -24.87 -8.66 -9.01
C PHE A 629 -24.33 -7.31 -9.46
N CYS A 630 -25.18 -6.50 -10.09
CA CYS A 630 -24.87 -5.13 -10.45
C CYS A 630 -25.21 -4.23 -9.27
N ALA A 631 -24.22 -3.63 -8.61
CA ALA A 631 -24.44 -2.69 -7.52
C ALA A 631 -24.53 -1.26 -8.07
N GLY A 632 -25.69 -0.61 -7.89
CA GLY A 632 -25.93 0.75 -8.29
C GLY A 632 -26.58 0.89 -9.66
N CYS A 633 -26.02 0.32 -10.71
CA CYS A 633 -26.59 0.37 -12.07
C CYS A 633 -26.22 -0.87 -12.91
N TYR A 634 -26.99 -1.11 -13.95
CA TYR A 634 -26.56 -1.98 -15.06
C TYR A 634 -25.68 -1.19 -16.05
N PRO A 635 -24.71 -1.83 -16.70
CA PRO A 635 -24.03 -1.23 -17.85
C PRO A 635 -25.04 -0.83 -18.95
N HIS A 636 -24.80 0.29 -19.62
CA HIS A 636 -25.75 0.82 -20.60
C HIS A 636 -25.08 1.57 -21.75
N LYS A 637 -23.73 1.60 -21.80
CA LYS A 637 -22.96 2.20 -22.89
C LYS A 637 -21.63 1.46 -23.08
N SER A 638 -21.02 1.64 -24.25
CA SER A 638 -19.62 1.26 -24.50
C SER A 638 -18.66 2.32 -23.98
N LEU A 639 -17.34 2.05 -23.98
CA LEU A 639 -16.33 2.94 -23.40
C LEU A 639 -15.61 3.81 -24.45
N GLY A 640 -15.06 3.24 -25.52
CA GLY A 640 -14.26 3.97 -26.50
C GLY A 640 -15.04 4.86 -27.45
N LEU A 641 -14.32 5.71 -28.20
CA LEU A 641 -14.90 6.74 -29.07
C LEU A 641 -15.37 6.21 -30.42
N LYS A 642 -14.64 5.29 -31.05
CA LYS A 642 -14.95 4.83 -32.40
C LYS A 642 -16.30 4.12 -32.46
N ASP A 643 -17.16 4.56 -33.38
CA ASP A 643 -18.48 3.97 -33.63
C ASP A 643 -19.36 3.83 -32.37
N PHE A 644 -19.18 4.71 -31.39
CA PHE A 644 -19.75 4.59 -30.04
C PHE A 644 -21.29 4.52 -30.05
N ALA A 645 -21.97 5.25 -30.92
CA ALA A 645 -23.45 5.25 -30.96
C ALA A 645 -24.03 3.85 -31.27
N ALA A 646 -23.42 3.14 -32.24
CA ALA A 646 -23.83 1.78 -32.59
C ALA A 646 -23.49 0.78 -31.50
N ARG A 647 -22.33 0.94 -30.88
CA ARG A 647 -21.86 0.09 -29.78
C ARG A 647 -22.65 0.29 -28.49
N ASP A 648 -23.07 1.51 -28.18
CA ASP A 648 -23.96 1.80 -27.05
C ASP A 648 -25.31 1.09 -27.21
N GLU A 649 -25.89 1.13 -28.44
CA GLU A 649 -27.12 0.41 -28.70
C GLU A 649 -26.93 -1.11 -28.56
N ALA A 650 -25.83 -1.66 -29.07
CA ALA A 650 -25.52 -3.08 -28.91
C ALA A 650 -25.41 -3.47 -27.43
N VAL A 651 -24.72 -2.67 -26.61
CA VAL A 651 -24.62 -2.89 -25.15
C VAL A 651 -25.98 -2.88 -24.48
N LYS A 652 -26.86 -1.88 -24.80
CA LYS A 652 -28.20 -1.80 -24.22
C LYS A 652 -29.05 -3.04 -24.58
N VAL A 653 -29.08 -3.39 -25.87
CA VAL A 653 -29.82 -4.57 -26.36
C VAL A 653 -29.31 -5.85 -25.65
N LYS A 654 -28.00 -6.00 -25.52
CA LYS A 654 -27.38 -7.15 -24.85
C LYS A 654 -27.76 -7.22 -23.37
N VAL A 655 -27.61 -6.12 -22.64
CA VAL A 655 -27.97 -6.04 -21.22
C VAL A 655 -29.46 -6.30 -20.99
N ASP A 656 -30.33 -5.77 -21.81
CA ASP A 656 -31.79 -6.03 -21.72
C ASP A 656 -32.13 -7.51 -22.00
N ALA A 657 -31.43 -8.14 -22.95
CA ALA A 657 -31.56 -9.57 -23.21
C ALA A 657 -31.12 -10.40 -22.02
N LEU A 658 -29.97 -10.06 -21.38
CA LEU A 658 -29.47 -10.73 -20.18
C LEU A 658 -30.45 -10.62 -19.01
N ARG A 659 -31.01 -9.42 -18.80
CA ARG A 659 -32.05 -9.20 -17.77
C ARG A 659 -33.30 -10.03 -17.98
N ALA A 660 -33.75 -10.14 -19.22
CA ALA A 660 -34.92 -10.92 -19.58
C ALA A 660 -34.67 -12.44 -19.47
N SER A 661 -33.48 -12.91 -19.87
CA SER A 661 -33.17 -14.34 -19.91
C SER A 661 -32.74 -14.88 -18.51
N PHE A 662 -32.16 -14.05 -17.66
CA PHE A 662 -31.59 -14.47 -16.37
C PHE A 662 -32.08 -13.60 -15.19
N PRO A 663 -33.39 -13.40 -14.97
CA PRO A 663 -33.90 -12.49 -13.95
C PRO A 663 -33.49 -12.85 -12.51
N ASP A 664 -33.25 -14.13 -12.24
CA ASP A 664 -32.83 -14.64 -10.90
C ASP A 664 -31.31 -14.72 -10.74
N ARG A 665 -30.53 -14.40 -11.76
CA ARG A 665 -29.06 -14.53 -11.77
C ARG A 665 -28.31 -13.29 -12.22
N PHE A 666 -28.95 -12.36 -12.94
CA PHE A 666 -28.45 -11.05 -13.33
C PHE A 666 -29.25 -9.97 -12.60
N ILE A 667 -28.78 -9.62 -11.40
CA ILE A 667 -29.57 -8.96 -10.36
C ILE A 667 -29.04 -7.54 -10.12
N LEU A 668 -29.94 -6.55 -10.14
CA LEU A 668 -29.62 -5.20 -9.68
C LEU A 668 -29.80 -5.10 -8.16
N LEU A 669 -28.74 -4.68 -7.48
CA LEU A 669 -28.78 -4.30 -6.07
C LEU A 669 -28.80 -2.76 -5.94
N PRO A 670 -29.48 -2.23 -4.93
CA PRO A 670 -29.38 -0.80 -4.64
C PRO A 670 -27.95 -0.44 -4.28
N LYS A 671 -27.63 0.82 -4.39
CA LYS A 671 -26.33 1.37 -3.96
C LYS A 671 -26.18 1.20 -2.46
N ALA A 672 -25.03 0.69 -2.01
CA ALA A 672 -24.74 0.57 -0.58
C ALA A 672 -24.59 1.96 0.04
N GLU A 673 -25.31 2.25 1.11
CA GLU A 673 -25.11 3.45 1.90
C GLU A 673 -23.81 3.35 2.70
N LYS A 674 -23.09 4.47 2.80
CA LYS A 674 -21.74 4.54 3.37
C LYS A 674 -21.65 3.98 4.80
N ASP A 675 -22.64 4.23 5.62
CA ASP A 675 -22.66 3.86 7.03
C ASP A 675 -23.43 2.56 7.30
N ALA A 676 -24.12 2.00 6.31
CA ALA A 676 -24.92 0.78 6.39
C ALA A 676 -24.44 -0.33 5.44
N TYR A 677 -23.19 -0.29 4.98
CA TYR A 677 -22.67 -1.24 3.98
C TYR A 677 -22.55 -2.68 4.49
N LEU A 678 -22.34 -2.85 5.78
CA LEU A 678 -22.26 -4.18 6.41
C LEU A 678 -23.62 -4.86 6.43
N GLU A 679 -24.65 -4.14 6.87
CA GLU A 679 -26.05 -4.60 6.90
C GLU A 679 -26.59 -4.81 5.48
N TRP A 680 -26.27 -3.91 4.57
CA TRP A 680 -26.62 -4.05 3.15
C TRP A 680 -26.11 -5.37 2.55
N TYR A 681 -24.85 -5.73 2.84
CA TYR A 681 -24.29 -6.99 2.36
C TYR A 681 -24.83 -8.20 3.12
N ALA A 682 -25.05 -8.10 4.44
CA ALA A 682 -25.66 -9.17 5.24
C ALA A 682 -27.05 -9.55 4.72
N ASP A 683 -27.89 -8.55 4.35
CA ASP A 683 -29.19 -8.78 3.71
C ASP A 683 -29.03 -9.50 2.36
N ALA A 684 -28.13 -9.01 1.50
CA ALA A 684 -27.86 -9.66 0.22
C ALA A 684 -27.31 -11.09 0.40
N GLN A 685 -26.42 -11.31 1.38
CA GLN A 685 -25.85 -12.61 1.69
C GLN A 685 -26.93 -13.62 2.12
N GLN A 686 -27.84 -13.19 2.98
CA GLN A 686 -28.96 -14.02 3.44
C GLN A 686 -29.95 -14.30 2.31
N ARG A 687 -30.41 -13.24 1.61
CA ARG A 687 -31.43 -13.33 0.54
C ARG A 687 -30.97 -14.21 -0.61
N PHE A 688 -29.71 -14.09 -1.00
CA PHE A 688 -29.18 -14.81 -2.17
C PHE A 688 -28.26 -15.98 -1.80
N SER A 689 -28.12 -16.32 -0.53
CA SER A 689 -27.23 -17.38 -0.04
C SER A 689 -25.81 -17.21 -0.62
N LEU A 690 -25.24 -16.01 -0.47
CA LEU A 690 -23.89 -15.74 -0.97
C LEU A 690 -22.85 -16.54 -0.17
N PRO A 691 -21.75 -16.98 -0.82
CA PRO A 691 -20.78 -17.86 -0.18
C PRO A 691 -20.06 -17.18 0.98
N HIS A 692 -19.90 -17.91 2.09
CA HIS A 692 -19.11 -17.53 3.24
C HIS A 692 -18.65 -18.79 3.99
N ALA A 693 -17.50 -18.73 4.63
CA ALA A 693 -16.92 -19.85 5.38
C ALA A 693 -17.24 -19.78 6.89
N VAL A 694 -17.54 -18.60 7.38
CA VAL A 694 -17.91 -18.32 8.77
C VAL A 694 -19.01 -17.27 8.82
N GLY A 695 -20.10 -17.57 9.56
CA GLY A 695 -21.12 -16.58 9.90
C GLY A 695 -20.64 -15.75 11.09
N ILE A 696 -20.77 -14.43 11.01
CA ILE A 696 -20.39 -13.46 12.04
C ILE A 696 -21.69 -12.79 12.52
N SER A 697 -22.06 -13.00 13.79
CA SER A 697 -23.36 -12.53 14.30
C SER A 697 -23.46 -11.01 14.46
N LYS A 698 -22.33 -10.36 14.70
CA LYS A 698 -22.21 -8.89 14.80
C LYS A 698 -21.02 -8.42 13.98
N PRO A 699 -21.18 -8.23 12.67
CA PRO A 699 -20.15 -7.60 11.84
C PRO A 699 -19.86 -6.18 12.34
N ASP A 700 -18.58 -5.81 12.36
CA ASP A 700 -18.15 -4.48 12.78
C ASP A 700 -17.05 -3.97 11.86
N ARG A 701 -16.96 -2.65 11.70
CA ARG A 701 -15.94 -2.03 10.82
C ARG A 701 -14.51 -2.30 11.27
N PHE A 702 -14.29 -2.52 12.57
CA PHE A 702 -12.98 -2.84 13.13
C PHE A 702 -12.72 -4.34 13.29
N LEU A 703 -13.74 -5.18 13.08
CA LEU A 703 -13.57 -6.63 13.09
C LEU A 703 -13.14 -7.11 11.70
N LEU A 704 -11.87 -7.48 11.57
CA LEU A 704 -11.29 -7.99 10.34
C LEU A 704 -11.31 -9.53 10.34
N GLN A 705 -11.58 -10.14 9.18
CA GLN A 705 -11.61 -11.59 9.00
C GLN A 705 -11.05 -11.98 7.64
N ASN A 706 -10.25 -13.04 7.58
CA ASN A 706 -9.90 -13.74 6.34
C ASN A 706 -9.83 -15.25 6.56
N HIS A 707 -10.11 -16.00 5.50
CA HIS A 707 -10.04 -17.46 5.47
C HIS A 707 -8.95 -17.93 4.50
N TYR A 708 -8.12 -18.85 4.95
CA TYR A 708 -7.03 -19.45 4.18
C TYR A 708 -7.11 -20.97 4.21
N ARG A 709 -6.54 -21.62 3.20
CA ARG A 709 -6.51 -23.07 3.09
C ARG A 709 -5.11 -23.55 2.71
N ALA A 710 -4.59 -24.55 3.44
CA ALA A 710 -3.34 -25.22 3.12
C ALA A 710 -3.55 -26.39 2.14
N ASP A 711 -2.46 -26.89 1.57
CA ASP A 711 -2.50 -27.98 0.57
C ASP A 711 -3.02 -29.31 1.13
N ASP A 712 -2.92 -29.53 2.46
CA ASP A 712 -3.49 -30.71 3.13
C ASP A 712 -4.99 -30.57 3.45
N GLY A 713 -5.60 -29.46 3.01
CA GLY A 713 -7.01 -29.15 3.24
C GLY A 713 -7.33 -28.66 4.66
N SER A 714 -6.33 -28.29 5.46
CA SER A 714 -6.55 -27.56 6.70
C SER A 714 -7.00 -26.13 6.43
N HIS A 715 -7.80 -25.58 7.34
CA HIS A 715 -8.38 -24.24 7.24
C HIS A 715 -7.83 -23.35 8.32
N TRP A 716 -7.56 -22.09 7.99
CA TRP A 716 -6.95 -21.10 8.84
C TRP A 716 -7.73 -19.78 8.71
N PHE A 717 -8.28 -19.31 9.83
CA PHE A 717 -9.06 -18.09 9.90
C PHE A 717 -8.31 -17.05 10.72
N LEU A 718 -8.01 -15.91 10.12
CA LEU A 718 -7.47 -14.77 10.81
C LEU A 718 -8.65 -13.91 11.30
N PHE A 719 -8.54 -13.42 12.54
CA PHE A 719 -9.43 -12.42 13.11
C PHE A 719 -8.60 -11.36 13.80
N ALA A 720 -8.93 -10.09 13.59
CA ALA A 720 -8.30 -8.98 14.28
C ALA A 720 -9.33 -7.91 14.66
N ASN A 721 -9.05 -7.28 15.79
CA ASN A 721 -9.71 -6.06 16.22
C ASN A 721 -8.79 -4.87 15.89
N ALA A 722 -9.16 -4.05 14.92
CA ALA A 722 -8.38 -2.88 14.50
C ALA A 722 -8.67 -1.61 15.33
N SER A 723 -9.55 -1.69 16.36
CA SER A 723 -9.78 -0.59 17.29
C SER A 723 -8.68 -0.54 18.36
N PHE A 724 -8.26 0.66 18.74
CA PHE A 724 -7.28 0.88 19.82
C PHE A 724 -7.92 0.95 21.22
N SER A 725 -9.25 1.06 21.30
CA SER A 725 -9.95 1.26 22.57
C SER A 725 -11.13 0.29 22.79
N ALA A 726 -11.87 -0.04 21.73
CA ALA A 726 -13.07 -0.86 21.84
C ALA A 726 -12.76 -2.35 21.73
N ARG A 727 -13.46 -3.16 22.52
CA ARG A 727 -13.47 -4.62 22.39
C ARG A 727 -14.43 -5.04 21.29
N GLN A 728 -14.13 -6.16 20.62
CA GLN A 728 -14.99 -6.79 19.62
C GLN A 728 -15.48 -8.13 20.15
N SER A 729 -16.80 -8.27 20.31
CA SER A 729 -17.44 -9.46 20.87
C SER A 729 -18.55 -9.94 19.95
N THR A 730 -18.42 -11.15 19.40
CA THR A 730 -19.34 -11.74 18.42
C THR A 730 -19.35 -13.25 18.48
N ASP A 731 -20.45 -13.87 18.05
CA ASP A 731 -20.51 -15.31 17.87
C ASP A 731 -20.16 -15.68 16.43
N LEU A 732 -19.29 -16.67 16.29
CA LEU A 732 -18.86 -17.24 15.02
C LEU A 732 -19.54 -18.59 14.79
N VAL A 733 -20.02 -18.83 13.56
CA VAL A 733 -20.61 -20.09 13.13
C VAL A 733 -19.87 -20.57 11.89
N PHE A 734 -18.99 -21.55 12.02
CA PHE A 734 -18.21 -22.08 10.90
C PHE A 734 -19.03 -23.07 10.06
N ASP A 735 -18.74 -23.17 8.76
CA ASP A 735 -19.32 -24.25 7.93
C ASP A 735 -18.96 -25.61 8.55
N SER A 736 -19.97 -26.43 8.78
CA SER A 736 -19.81 -27.76 9.39
C SER A 736 -18.83 -28.67 8.64
N LYS A 737 -18.69 -28.52 7.32
CA LYS A 737 -17.72 -29.24 6.49
C LYS A 737 -16.27 -28.89 6.85
N ILE A 738 -16.03 -27.65 7.32
CA ILE A 738 -14.72 -27.19 7.78
C ILE A 738 -14.35 -27.85 9.11
N CYS A 739 -15.30 -27.97 10.02
CA CYS A 739 -15.07 -28.53 11.36
C CYS A 739 -14.99 -30.06 11.37
N LYS A 740 -15.70 -30.73 10.44
CA LYS A 740 -15.86 -32.20 10.45
C LYS A 740 -14.52 -32.95 10.38
N GLY A 741 -14.21 -33.71 11.41
CA GLY A 741 -13.01 -34.54 11.50
C GLY A 741 -11.70 -33.79 11.70
N ARG A 742 -11.78 -32.53 12.15
CA ARG A 742 -10.64 -31.67 12.47
C ARG A 742 -10.71 -31.16 13.90
N LYS A 743 -9.55 -30.89 14.48
CA LYS A 743 -9.44 -30.20 15.77
C LYS A 743 -9.36 -28.70 15.56
N ALA A 744 -9.92 -27.93 16.48
CA ALA A 744 -9.84 -26.49 16.50
C ALA A 744 -8.68 -26.03 17.39
N TRP A 745 -7.86 -25.12 16.87
CA TRP A 745 -6.71 -24.55 17.54
C TRP A 745 -6.74 -23.03 17.44
N VAL A 746 -6.29 -22.34 18.49
CA VAL A 746 -5.98 -20.92 18.44
C VAL A 746 -4.47 -20.73 18.43
N TYR A 747 -3.99 -19.89 17.51
CA TYR A 747 -2.61 -19.44 17.45
C TYR A 747 -2.58 -17.96 17.82
N ASP A 748 -1.78 -17.63 18.82
CA ASP A 748 -1.52 -16.26 19.26
C ASP A 748 -0.17 -15.80 18.66
N PRO A 749 -0.20 -14.93 17.64
CA PRO A 749 1.04 -14.49 16.98
C PRO A 749 1.94 -13.66 17.89
N SER A 750 1.37 -12.97 18.89
CA SER A 750 2.13 -12.14 19.83
C SER A 750 2.90 -12.99 20.81
N ALA A 751 2.23 -13.96 21.44
CA ALA A 751 2.88 -14.87 22.38
C ALA A 751 3.69 -15.99 21.69
N GLY A 752 3.46 -16.25 20.39
CA GLY A 752 4.06 -17.38 19.67
C GLY A 752 3.62 -18.72 20.21
N LYS A 753 2.39 -18.83 20.65
CA LYS A 753 1.82 -20.02 21.31
C LYS A 753 0.61 -20.54 20.57
N ARG A 754 0.40 -21.84 20.70
CA ARG A 754 -0.80 -22.56 20.24
C ARG A 754 -1.61 -23.02 21.43
N TYR A 755 -2.94 -22.88 21.33
CA TYR A 755 -3.91 -23.31 22.35
C TYR A 755 -4.97 -24.23 21.73
N SER A 756 -5.60 -25.06 22.53
CA SER A 756 -6.81 -25.78 22.14
C SER A 756 -8.02 -24.86 22.25
N LEU A 757 -8.91 -24.90 21.26
CA LEU A 757 -10.16 -24.13 21.26
C LEU A 757 -11.33 -25.05 21.61
N LYS A 758 -12.05 -24.69 22.69
CA LYS A 758 -13.31 -25.35 23.02
C LYS A 758 -14.44 -24.76 22.16
N MET A 759 -15.20 -25.63 21.52
CA MET A 759 -16.30 -25.23 20.65
C MET A 759 -17.63 -25.88 21.10
N ASP A 760 -18.72 -25.21 20.82
CA ASP A 760 -20.08 -25.77 20.90
C ASP A 760 -20.54 -26.16 19.48
N GLY A 761 -20.36 -27.43 19.13
CA GLY A 761 -20.54 -27.91 17.76
C GLY A 761 -19.60 -27.21 16.76
N ASN A 762 -20.17 -26.37 15.90
CA ASN A 762 -19.42 -25.52 14.96
C ASN A 762 -19.44 -24.02 15.36
N ARG A 763 -19.78 -23.72 16.62
CA ARG A 763 -19.89 -22.35 17.15
C ARG A 763 -18.80 -22.07 18.16
N VAL A 764 -18.39 -20.81 18.21
CA VAL A 764 -17.50 -20.27 19.23
C VAL A 764 -17.81 -18.79 19.45
N HIS A 765 -17.77 -18.36 20.71
CA HIS A 765 -17.79 -16.96 21.05
C HIS A 765 -16.39 -16.38 20.92
N LEU A 766 -16.24 -15.35 20.06
CA LEU A 766 -15.00 -14.60 19.86
C LEU A 766 -15.11 -13.28 20.62
N ASP A 767 -14.13 -13.02 21.49
CA ASP A 767 -14.00 -11.77 22.21
C ASP A 767 -12.55 -11.30 22.08
N LEU A 768 -12.33 -10.21 21.33
CA LEU A 768 -11.01 -9.63 21.06
C LEU A 768 -10.87 -8.30 21.81
N GLY A 769 -9.79 -8.15 22.55
CA GLY A 769 -9.36 -6.88 23.12
C GLY A 769 -8.94 -5.87 22.04
N PRO A 770 -8.66 -4.60 22.41
CA PRO A 770 -8.09 -3.62 21.49
C PRO A 770 -6.82 -4.13 20.82
N SER A 771 -6.67 -3.86 19.54
CA SER A 771 -5.49 -4.23 18.74
C SER A 771 -5.14 -5.73 18.71
N GLU A 772 -6.04 -6.62 19.13
CA GLU A 772 -5.77 -8.06 19.24
C GLU A 772 -6.00 -8.79 17.92
N THR A 773 -5.10 -9.75 17.64
CA THR A 773 -5.17 -10.64 16.48
C THR A 773 -4.98 -12.07 16.90
N VAL A 774 -5.85 -12.97 16.45
CA VAL A 774 -5.77 -14.41 16.66
C VAL A 774 -5.97 -15.16 15.35
N VAL A 775 -5.43 -16.39 15.28
CA VAL A 775 -5.68 -17.29 14.16
C VAL A 775 -6.38 -18.54 14.67
N ILE A 776 -7.56 -18.84 14.14
CA ILE A 776 -8.29 -20.08 14.43
C ILE A 776 -8.03 -21.07 13.29
N SER A 777 -7.52 -22.26 13.61
CA SER A 777 -7.22 -23.30 12.63
C SER A 777 -8.05 -24.55 12.86
N PHE A 778 -8.52 -25.13 11.78
CA PHE A 778 -9.18 -26.45 11.74
C PHE A 778 -8.27 -27.43 10.98
N SER A 779 -7.64 -28.34 11.69
CA SER A 779 -6.65 -29.25 11.11
C SER A 779 -6.67 -30.64 11.77
N ARG A 780 -5.98 -31.59 11.16
CA ARG A 780 -5.77 -32.93 11.75
C ARG A 780 -4.51 -32.97 12.61
N LEU A 781 -3.99 -31.84 13.01
CA LEU A 781 -2.80 -31.72 13.83
C LEU A 781 -3.05 -32.38 15.19
N GLY A 782 -2.14 -33.25 15.60
CA GLY A 782 -2.15 -33.91 16.92
C GLY A 782 -1.51 -33.06 18.01
N GLY A 783 -1.41 -33.64 19.21
CA GLY A 783 -0.76 -33.06 20.37
C GLY A 783 -1.74 -32.49 21.40
N LYS A 784 -1.16 -32.06 22.54
CA LYS A 784 -1.84 -31.34 23.63
C LYS A 784 -1.40 -29.88 23.61
N ALA A 785 -2.28 -28.98 23.95
CA ALA A 785 -1.99 -27.55 24.20
C ALA A 785 -2.92 -27.10 25.32
N PRO A 786 -2.54 -26.06 26.10
CA PRO A 786 -3.44 -25.47 27.07
C PRO A 786 -4.70 -24.94 26.39
N GLU A 787 -5.79 -24.87 27.14
CA GLU A 787 -7.02 -24.28 26.64
C GLU A 787 -6.87 -22.76 26.47
N TRP A 788 -7.37 -22.21 25.36
CA TRP A 788 -7.39 -20.76 25.14
C TRP A 788 -8.35 -20.12 26.13
N LYS A 789 -7.83 -19.29 26.99
CA LYS A 789 -8.57 -18.52 27.98
C LYS A 789 -8.23 -17.04 27.86
N ARG A 790 -9.24 -16.23 28.08
CA ARG A 790 -9.07 -14.78 28.10
C ARG A 790 -8.79 -14.30 29.53
N LEU A 791 -7.98 -13.26 29.63
CA LEU A 791 -7.85 -12.55 30.89
C LEU A 791 -9.19 -11.82 31.17
N PRO A 792 -9.73 -11.90 32.39
CA PRO A 792 -10.95 -11.20 32.73
C PRO A 792 -10.75 -9.70 32.73
N SER A 793 -11.79 -8.95 32.42
CA SER A 793 -11.83 -7.52 32.65
C SER A 793 -12.33 -7.27 34.08
N GLY A 794 -11.64 -6.42 34.82
CA GLY A 794 -12.03 -6.03 36.17
C GLY A 794 -11.68 -4.58 36.46
N THR A 795 -12.24 -4.05 37.49
CA THR A 795 -11.92 -2.72 38.04
C THR A 795 -11.68 -2.85 39.54
N GLY A 796 -10.70 -2.09 40.03
CA GLY A 796 -10.38 -2.02 41.45
C GLY A 796 -10.12 -0.58 41.86
N GLU A 797 -9.79 -0.37 43.12
CA GLU A 797 -9.38 0.94 43.62
C GLU A 797 -8.03 1.33 42.99
N PRO A 798 -7.90 2.59 42.51
CA PRO A 798 -6.65 3.07 41.97
C PRO A 798 -5.51 3.07 42.97
N LEU A 799 -4.36 2.54 42.59
CA LEU A 799 -3.12 2.65 43.37
C LEU A 799 -2.65 4.10 43.41
N LYS A 800 -2.10 4.51 44.54
CA LYS A 800 -1.65 5.89 44.83
C LYS A 800 -0.24 5.91 45.40
N GLY A 801 0.33 7.11 45.62
CA GLY A 801 1.63 7.29 46.27
C GLY A 801 2.80 6.85 45.40
N TRP A 802 2.87 7.37 44.18
CA TRP A 802 3.89 7.02 43.21
C TRP A 802 5.19 7.82 43.39
N THR A 803 6.32 7.14 43.31
CA THR A 803 7.63 7.76 43.05
C THR A 803 7.94 7.58 41.58
N VAL A 804 8.34 8.66 40.92
CA VAL A 804 8.60 8.66 39.47
C VAL A 804 10.05 9.06 39.20
N GLU A 805 10.72 8.28 38.37
CA GLU A 805 12.07 8.56 37.88
C GLU A 805 12.04 8.64 36.36
N LEU A 806 12.48 9.79 35.79
CA LEU A 806 12.55 10.01 34.35
C LEU A 806 14.00 9.96 33.89
N ARG A 807 14.31 9.06 32.94
CA ARG A 807 15.63 8.90 32.34
C ARG A 807 15.55 9.14 30.84
N ASN A 808 16.16 10.24 30.37
CA ASN A 808 16.28 10.54 28.93
C ASN A 808 17.69 10.14 28.47
N PRO A 809 17.88 9.25 27.48
CA PRO A 809 19.18 8.78 27.03
C PRO A 809 20.04 9.85 26.34
N GLN A 810 19.46 11.01 25.98
CA GLN A 810 20.18 12.11 25.32
C GLN A 810 20.62 13.21 26.27
N VAL A 811 20.21 13.15 27.55
CA VAL A 811 20.60 14.12 28.57
C VAL A 811 20.97 13.38 29.84
N ASP A 812 22.04 13.82 30.49
CA ASP A 812 22.59 13.18 31.70
C ASP A 812 21.78 13.56 32.98
N THR A 813 20.61 14.14 32.82
CA THR A 813 19.80 14.59 33.95
C THR A 813 18.75 13.53 34.29
N LEU A 814 18.79 13.07 35.54
CA LEU A 814 17.79 12.21 36.13
C LEU A 814 16.78 13.09 36.91
N ILE A 815 15.51 13.04 36.52
CA ILE A 815 14.43 13.77 37.20
C ILE A 815 13.71 12.79 38.13
N ARG A 816 13.48 13.21 39.42
CA ARG A 816 12.73 12.44 40.40
C ARG A 816 11.68 13.31 41.05
N PHE A 817 10.48 12.77 41.20
CA PHE A 817 9.37 13.40 41.91
C PHE A 817 8.40 12.36 42.48
N SER A 818 7.48 12.79 43.34
CA SER A 818 6.38 11.95 43.84
C SER A 818 5.04 12.57 43.49
N CYS A 819 4.04 11.72 43.27
CA CYS A 819 2.66 12.13 43.01
C CYS A 819 1.67 11.11 43.58
N ASP A 820 0.55 11.59 44.09
CA ASP A 820 -0.53 10.71 44.58
C ASP A 820 -1.32 10.11 43.45
N THR A 821 -1.50 10.84 42.36
CA THR A 821 -2.20 10.40 41.15
C THR A 821 -1.34 10.54 39.92
N LEU A 822 -1.50 9.58 39.00
CA LEU A 822 -0.79 9.57 37.72
C LEU A 822 -1.33 10.70 36.82
N SER A 823 -0.43 11.28 36.01
CA SER A 823 -0.77 12.35 35.07
C SER A 823 0.07 12.19 33.79
N ASP A 824 -0.41 12.82 32.70
CA ASP A 824 0.27 12.82 31.43
C ASP A 824 1.58 13.63 31.51
N LEU A 825 2.71 12.99 31.21
CA LEU A 825 4.02 13.65 31.22
C LEU A 825 4.13 14.77 30.18
N LYS A 826 3.29 14.78 29.13
CA LYS A 826 3.31 15.88 28.16
C LYS A 826 2.96 17.23 28.79
N ASP A 827 2.16 17.23 29.85
CA ASP A 827 1.70 18.43 30.53
C ASP A 827 2.73 18.95 31.56
N THR A 828 3.50 18.04 32.15
CA THR A 828 4.48 18.36 33.21
C THR A 828 5.92 18.36 32.70
N HIS A 829 6.25 17.47 31.76
CA HIS A 829 7.58 17.24 31.18
C HIS A 829 7.51 17.16 29.65
N PRO A 830 7.07 18.23 28.95
CA PRO A 830 6.72 18.20 27.53
C PRO A 830 7.87 17.89 26.57
N THR A 831 9.10 17.85 27.07
CA THR A 831 10.31 17.52 26.28
C THR A 831 10.87 16.15 26.64
N PHE A 832 10.16 15.35 27.45
CA PHE A 832 10.65 14.05 27.87
C PHE A 832 10.54 13.00 26.74
N MET A 833 11.58 12.21 26.62
CA MET A 833 11.62 10.93 25.91
C MET A 833 12.47 9.94 26.67
N GLY A 834 12.21 8.66 26.53
CA GLY A 834 12.98 7.59 27.17
C GLY A 834 12.15 6.76 28.13
N THR A 835 12.75 6.31 29.23
CA THR A 835 12.07 5.45 30.20
C THR A 835 11.66 6.21 31.46
N ALA A 836 10.37 6.18 31.77
CA ALA A 836 9.78 6.67 33.00
C ALA A 836 9.52 5.46 33.92
N THR A 837 10.16 5.43 35.09
CA THR A 837 9.98 4.36 36.08
C THR A 837 9.05 4.85 37.19
N TYR A 838 7.98 4.14 37.39
CA TYR A 838 6.96 4.40 38.41
C TYR A 838 7.04 3.32 39.49
N ARG A 839 7.09 3.70 40.78
CA ARG A 839 7.11 2.77 41.91
C ARG A 839 6.07 3.17 42.95
N THR A 840 5.36 2.16 43.47
CA THR A 840 4.48 2.30 44.62
C THR A 840 4.51 1.02 45.45
N THR A 841 4.14 1.13 46.74
CA THR A 841 3.95 -0.01 47.63
C THR A 841 2.48 -0.12 48.02
N VAL A 842 1.94 -1.34 47.97
CA VAL A 842 0.56 -1.65 48.33
C VAL A 842 0.53 -2.74 49.39
N ALA A 843 -0.19 -2.50 50.49
CA ALA A 843 -0.42 -3.52 51.52
C ALA A 843 -1.66 -4.33 51.16
N LEU A 844 -1.52 -5.64 51.06
CA LEU A 844 -2.60 -6.57 50.69
C LEU A 844 -2.98 -7.50 51.85
N GLY A 845 -4.25 -7.95 51.85
CA GLY A 845 -4.80 -8.94 52.77
C GLY A 845 -4.39 -10.38 52.43
N GLU A 846 -5.00 -11.34 53.09
CA GLU A 846 -4.69 -12.78 52.93
C GLU A 846 -4.98 -13.32 51.52
N ASP A 847 -5.92 -12.73 50.79
CA ASP A 847 -6.29 -13.10 49.41
C ASP A 847 -5.84 -12.02 48.42
N PRO A 848 -4.60 -12.09 47.93
CA PRO A 848 -4.09 -11.12 46.96
C PRO A 848 -4.87 -11.15 45.62
N PRO A 849 -5.07 -10.00 44.99
CA PRO A 849 -5.72 -9.90 43.67
C PRO A 849 -4.98 -10.74 42.61
N ALA A 850 -5.75 -11.35 41.71
CA ALA A 850 -5.20 -12.20 40.65
C ALA A 850 -4.72 -11.42 39.40
N TYR A 851 -5.12 -10.15 39.29
CA TYR A 851 -4.84 -9.33 38.13
C TYR A 851 -4.47 -7.89 38.51
N ILE A 852 -3.62 -7.30 37.68
CA ILE A 852 -3.33 -5.87 37.69
C ILE A 852 -3.60 -5.29 36.30
N ASN A 853 -4.32 -4.16 36.23
CA ASN A 853 -4.49 -3.39 35.01
C ASN A 853 -3.78 -2.05 35.15
N LEU A 854 -2.91 -1.70 34.20
CA LEU A 854 -2.13 -0.46 34.24
C LEU A 854 -2.93 0.75 33.74
N GLY A 855 -4.15 0.53 33.26
CA GLY A 855 -4.92 1.60 32.63
C GLY A 855 -4.28 2.08 31.32
N ARG A 856 -4.29 3.38 31.09
CA ARG A 856 -3.71 3.97 29.88
C ARG A 856 -2.21 4.11 30.01
N VAL A 857 -1.50 3.49 29.06
CA VAL A 857 -0.03 3.51 28.93
C VAL A 857 0.36 4.17 27.59
N CYS A 858 1.33 5.08 27.61
CA CYS A 858 1.90 5.73 26.43
C CYS A 858 3.43 5.63 26.48
N ASP A 859 4.11 4.56 25.90
CA ASP A 859 3.54 3.61 24.95
C ASP A 859 3.79 2.15 25.36
N ILE A 860 5.01 1.79 25.77
CA ILE A 860 5.42 0.42 26.09
C ILE A 860 5.64 0.32 27.61
N ALA A 861 5.08 -0.68 28.26
CA ALA A 861 5.23 -0.90 29.69
C ALA A 861 5.81 -2.27 30.01
N GLU A 862 6.84 -2.31 30.86
CA GLU A 862 7.34 -3.49 31.52
C GLU A 862 6.92 -3.43 32.98
N LEU A 863 6.28 -4.49 33.47
CA LEU A 863 5.80 -4.59 34.81
C LEU A 863 6.70 -5.53 35.65
N ARG A 864 7.06 -5.08 36.83
CA ARG A 864 7.70 -5.90 37.87
C ARG A 864 6.90 -5.83 39.16
N ILE A 865 6.78 -6.97 39.81
CA ILE A 865 6.14 -7.09 41.11
C ILE A 865 7.11 -7.76 42.06
N ASN A 866 7.45 -7.13 43.16
CA ASN A 866 8.41 -7.61 44.13
C ASN A 866 9.76 -7.98 43.48
N GLY A 867 10.21 -7.17 42.51
CA GLY A 867 11.47 -7.38 41.76
C GLY A 867 11.39 -8.47 40.68
N GLN A 868 10.30 -9.23 40.58
CA GLN A 868 10.11 -10.27 39.56
C GLN A 868 9.43 -9.70 38.30
N ASP A 869 9.85 -10.18 37.13
CA ASP A 869 9.21 -9.82 35.85
C ASP A 869 7.79 -10.37 35.80
N ALA A 870 6.83 -9.47 35.60
CA ALA A 870 5.40 -9.78 35.46
C ALA A 870 4.91 -9.65 34.01
N GLY A 871 5.74 -9.12 33.10
CA GLY A 871 5.45 -9.09 31.67
C GLY A 871 5.65 -7.75 30.98
N LEU A 872 5.44 -7.77 29.68
CA LEU A 872 5.59 -6.64 28.76
C LEU A 872 4.26 -6.34 28.05
N ARG A 873 3.87 -5.07 28.03
CA ARG A 873 2.79 -4.55 27.19
C ARG A 873 3.41 -3.64 26.11
N TRP A 874 3.28 -4.00 24.84
CA TRP A 874 3.67 -3.17 23.71
C TRP A 874 2.51 -2.90 22.74
N TRP A 875 1.34 -3.49 23.00
CA TRP A 875 0.07 -3.29 22.31
C TRP A 875 -1.12 -3.71 23.21
N GLY A 876 -2.33 -3.21 22.91
CA GLY A 876 -3.60 -3.71 23.44
C GLY A 876 -3.84 -3.46 24.92
N ASP A 877 -4.56 -4.40 25.55
CA ASP A 877 -4.93 -4.33 26.95
C ASP A 877 -3.69 -4.37 27.85
N SER A 878 -3.73 -3.59 28.93
CA SER A 878 -2.64 -3.47 29.91
C SER A 878 -2.87 -4.33 31.15
N THR A 879 -3.62 -5.43 31.03
CA THR A 879 -3.92 -6.38 32.11
C THR A 879 -2.86 -7.48 32.18
N PHE A 880 -2.36 -7.74 33.39
CA PHE A 880 -1.39 -8.79 33.69
C PHE A 880 -1.92 -9.71 34.77
N GLU A 881 -1.56 -11.01 34.69
CA GLU A 881 -1.79 -11.97 35.75
C GLU A 881 -0.73 -11.79 36.85
N THR A 882 -1.18 -11.75 38.11
CA THR A 882 -0.33 -11.52 39.30
C THR A 882 -0.14 -12.76 40.15
N SER A 883 -0.72 -13.89 39.73
CA SER A 883 -0.69 -15.15 40.49
C SER A 883 0.76 -15.57 40.81
N GLY A 884 1.03 -15.71 42.12
CA GLY A 884 2.35 -16.10 42.66
C GLY A 884 3.37 -14.95 42.72
N LEU A 885 3.02 -13.73 42.30
CA LEU A 885 3.86 -12.54 42.38
C LEU A 885 3.47 -11.63 43.55
N LEU A 886 2.19 -11.53 43.83
CA LEU A 886 1.64 -10.81 45.00
C LEU A 886 1.52 -11.75 46.20
N HIS A 887 1.72 -11.18 47.40
CA HIS A 887 1.58 -11.90 48.69
C HIS A 887 0.91 -11.03 49.76
N PRO A 888 0.41 -11.59 50.86
CA PRO A 888 -0.09 -10.81 51.98
C PRO A 888 0.99 -9.89 52.57
N GLY A 889 0.58 -8.66 52.97
CA GLY A 889 1.49 -7.61 53.41
C GLY A 889 1.91 -6.66 52.28
N ASP A 890 3.09 -6.05 52.47
CA ASP A 890 3.58 -5.01 51.56
C ASP A 890 4.15 -5.63 50.24
N ASN A 891 3.68 -5.12 49.13
CA ASN A 891 4.13 -5.48 47.75
C ASN A 891 4.62 -4.26 47.02
N GLU A 892 5.78 -4.35 46.39
CA GLU A 892 6.33 -3.32 45.52
C GLU A 892 5.82 -3.55 44.09
N ILE A 893 5.25 -2.49 43.50
CA ILE A 893 4.86 -2.44 42.07
C ILE A 893 5.80 -1.48 41.38
N GLU A 894 6.54 -1.97 40.37
CA GLU A 894 7.43 -1.18 39.54
C GLU A 894 7.03 -1.28 38.08
N ILE A 895 6.83 -0.13 37.42
CA ILE A 895 6.39 -0.04 36.02
C ILE A 895 7.37 0.84 35.25
N HIS A 896 8.01 0.28 34.24
CA HIS A 896 8.88 1.02 33.33
C HIS A 896 8.10 1.35 32.07
N VAL A 897 7.92 2.65 31.78
CA VAL A 897 7.21 3.07 30.58
C VAL A 897 8.19 3.74 29.61
N THR A 898 8.36 3.13 28.45
CA THR A 898 9.13 3.70 27.34
C THR A 898 8.22 4.54 26.45
N THR A 899 8.58 5.83 26.30
CA THR A 899 7.81 6.83 25.58
C THR A 899 8.39 7.11 24.21
N MET A 900 7.55 7.69 23.31
CA MET A 900 7.99 8.14 21.98
C MET A 900 9.00 9.28 22.06
N MET A 901 9.85 9.38 21.04
CA MET A 901 10.90 10.40 20.97
C MET A 901 10.45 11.76 20.40
N GLY A 902 9.24 11.84 19.79
CA GLY A 902 8.82 13.02 19.03
C GLY A 902 8.71 14.29 19.85
N ASN A 903 8.26 14.22 21.12
CA ASN A 903 8.18 15.37 22.02
C ASN A 903 9.56 15.99 22.26
N TYR A 904 10.60 15.16 22.43
CA TYR A 904 11.98 15.62 22.59
C TYR A 904 12.56 16.18 21.29
N VAL A 905 12.41 15.46 20.17
CA VAL A 905 12.89 15.92 18.86
C VAL A 905 12.29 17.30 18.52
N ARG A 906 11.01 17.50 18.84
CA ARG A 906 10.35 18.80 18.71
C ARG A 906 11.07 19.91 19.50
N SER A 907 11.59 19.62 20.68
CA SER A 907 12.27 20.57 21.54
C SER A 907 13.66 21.01 21.05
N LEU A 908 14.27 20.24 20.12
CA LEU A 908 15.60 20.54 19.57
C LEU A 908 15.62 21.80 18.67
N GLY A 909 14.45 22.33 18.32
CA GLY A 909 14.34 23.59 17.61
C GLY A 909 14.67 23.51 16.13
N LYS A 910 14.82 24.70 15.50
CA LYS A 910 15.04 24.82 14.06
C LYS A 910 16.49 24.60 13.62
N GLU A 911 17.43 24.65 14.53
CA GLU A 911 18.85 24.40 14.28
C GLU A 911 19.13 22.91 13.98
N ASN A 912 18.32 22.01 14.54
CA ASN A 912 18.39 20.59 14.23
C ASN A 912 17.59 20.30 12.97
N ASN A 913 18.24 19.77 11.92
CA ASN A 913 17.60 19.56 10.63
C ASN A 913 16.41 18.59 10.71
N ALA A 914 16.55 17.49 11.46
CA ALA A 914 15.46 16.54 11.63
C ALA A 914 14.27 17.19 12.38
N ALA A 915 14.55 17.92 13.46
CA ALA A 915 13.54 18.67 14.19
C ALA A 915 12.86 19.72 13.31
N ARG A 916 13.64 20.48 12.52
CA ARG A 916 13.11 21.48 11.59
C ARG A 916 12.17 20.88 10.56
N ARG A 917 12.56 19.77 9.91
CA ARG A 917 11.72 19.06 8.92
C ARG A 917 10.45 18.52 9.55
N PHE A 918 10.55 17.97 10.76
CA PHE A 918 9.42 17.46 11.52
C PHE A 918 8.44 18.56 11.92
N ILE A 919 8.93 19.70 12.40
CA ILE A 919 8.12 20.85 12.83
C ILE A 919 7.49 21.56 11.61
N LEU A 920 8.27 21.80 10.54
CA LEU A 920 7.81 22.58 9.39
C LEU A 920 6.79 21.84 8.53
N ARG A 921 6.81 20.53 8.53
CA ARG A 921 5.89 19.78 7.65
C ARG A 921 4.45 19.78 8.12
N ARG A 922 4.13 20.09 9.40
CA ARG A 922 2.78 20.40 9.91
C ARG A 922 2.78 20.68 11.42
N ASP A 923 1.66 21.24 11.93
CA ASP A 923 1.36 21.26 13.36
C ASP A 923 1.41 19.84 13.93
N HIS A 924 2.50 19.50 14.61
CA HIS A 924 2.60 18.30 15.39
C HIS A 924 2.33 18.66 16.85
N PRO A 925 1.15 18.35 17.37
CA PRO A 925 0.87 18.54 18.79
C PRO A 925 1.82 17.70 19.62
N LEU A 926 2.04 18.08 20.87
CA LEU A 926 2.65 17.20 21.85
C LEU A 926 1.79 15.94 22.00
N VAL A 927 2.43 14.78 22.04
CA VAL A 927 1.74 13.50 22.24
C VAL A 927 1.78 13.12 23.70
N SER A 928 0.75 12.42 24.17
CA SER A 928 0.70 11.84 25.52
C SER A 928 1.91 10.95 25.78
N ALA A 929 2.40 10.95 27.01
CA ALA A 929 3.61 10.22 27.39
C ALA A 929 3.52 9.71 28.84
N GLY A 930 4.04 8.52 29.08
CA GLY A 930 4.12 7.93 30.41
C GLY A 930 2.93 7.08 30.81
N LEU A 931 2.79 6.81 32.09
CA LEU A 931 1.72 6.06 32.71
C LEU A 931 0.60 7.01 33.13
N LEU A 932 -0.53 6.96 32.44
CA LEU A 932 -1.69 7.81 32.74
C LEU A 932 -2.67 7.10 33.70
N GLY A 933 -2.64 5.78 33.75
CA GLY A 933 -3.47 4.97 34.64
C GLY A 933 -4.97 5.02 34.35
N PRO A 934 -5.87 4.81 35.33
CA PRO A 934 -5.50 4.36 36.68
C PRO A 934 -4.93 2.95 36.72
N VAL A 935 -3.96 2.69 37.57
CA VAL A 935 -3.47 1.34 37.87
C VAL A 935 -4.35 0.73 38.95
N THR A 936 -4.93 -0.44 38.66
CA THR A 936 -5.87 -1.10 39.59
C THR A 936 -5.55 -2.58 39.77
N LEU A 937 -5.82 -3.10 40.96
CA LEU A 937 -5.76 -4.52 41.30
C LEU A 937 -7.15 -5.09 41.43
N TYR A 938 -7.43 -6.33 40.94
CA TYR A 938 -8.76 -6.98 41.07
C TYR A 938 -8.67 -8.50 41.03
#